data_d1662c879354b16e690772910e82d048
#
_entry.id   d1662c879354b16e690772910e82d048
#
_cell.length_a   1.000
_cell.length_b   1.000
_cell.length_c   1.000
_cell.angle_alpha   90.00
_cell.angle_beta   90.00
_cell.angle_gamma   90.00
#
_symmetry.space_group_name_H-M   'P 1'
#
loop_
_entity.id
_entity.type
_entity.pdbx_description
1 polymer ?
#
loop_
_entity_poly.entity_id
_entity_poly.type
_entity_poly.pdbx_seq_one_letter_code
_entity_poly.pdbx_strand_id
1 'polypeptide(L)'
;MKGEDKMNRTVIRIGIAVGLLIGFGQNIEAQTQKKPLDIDACMSWMRVESPDISPTGRWVTYRIVPMEYNPEYKDGKTLHLFDSRTRKEILLQDVENIQFYNSDQAAYYQVSDSAGNTKTILLELPSGTKTEWTYKEAFQPAKGTPYSISVTNVPKDTVNHVPSFDRLVVRHLKNGTSFQIDSIGYYTLYNEGRSIIFVRKQAKGNALCYGPLTGPYQTIYQSSVKKEPASFSLNTKRMTIEFSIKDSLWYNFSLKKNTCDLVFDRKEVIFPIGMELARASLSSSQKFLTMELRHCQEKVNRDKKEEEVKPDMSFELELWTWNEIEVPTLQTRGRYFRPQYSKYIYDIASKKMTEVAPGHADLLEPDRAEEIHYVLYTDETPYRMQKEWLNEMPFDIYSVNVRTGKKQLVGRNYRTRPRWSMNGKWAVMYDPVAQVWNKFDGTTGEISDISTAIGYPIFEETYDKPNPAPAYGIAGWTADGNNVLIYDAYDWWKIDLTGECQPECFTKGYGRKNQKSIRKMTSNIDKEVFNPDETIIVSVWDENTMDEGVFSLDMKGRLKKLTEGPYIYAIHRFSDNLKYCIWNRQNMSEFRDLWWSKSDFSDPVRITNVNPQQSEYKWGTAKLVEWTNYENKPNKGILYLPEGYDPQKEYPVLVQFYETHSGGLNTYNAPMLSSAMGDVMYFVSNGYIVFMPDVHFTIGVPGQSCYDAVVSGTKYLIEQGIAHPGKIGLQGHSWSGFQTSYLVTKTDIFTCANIGAPITDMVTGYLGIRNGSGLPRYFMYEEWQSRMGKSLWEAKDQYLANSALVEADKIHTPLLIWHNDQDEAVAYEQGRALYLAMRRLQRPAWHLNYKGEGHFLSNQAAQKDWTIRMMQFFDYYLKGTKEPRWMKEGIHLRERGIDQKYDLL
;
A
#
# COMPACT_ATOMS: atom_id res chain seq x y z
N MET A 1 57.87 -51.30 12.16
CA MET A 1 57.92 -52.76 12.51
C MET A 1 56.60 -52.99 13.24
N LYS A 2 55.67 -53.62 12.57
CA LYS A 2 55.04 -54.96 12.77
C LYS A 2 54.34 -54.98 14.16
N GLY A 3 53.14 -55.32 14.35
CA GLY A 3 52.12 -56.10 13.58
C GLY A 3 50.89 -56.19 14.47
N GLU A 4 49.70 -56.13 13.93
CA GLU A 4 48.73 -57.22 13.82
C GLU A 4 48.65 -58.16 15.04
N ASP A 5 47.49 -58.46 15.63
CA ASP A 5 46.38 -59.23 15.07
C ASP A 5 45.24 -59.47 16.11
N LYS A 6 44.01 -59.47 15.59
CA LYS A 6 42.85 -60.39 15.79
C LYS A 6 42.22 -60.67 17.18
N MET A 7 40.97 -60.32 17.22
CA MET A 7 39.71 -61.12 17.39
C MET A 7 39.63 -62.20 18.51
N ASN A 8 38.67 -62.08 19.41
CA ASN A 8 37.63 -63.13 19.51
C ASN A 8 36.36 -62.74 20.30
N ARG A 9 35.25 -63.31 19.87
CA ARG A 9 33.90 -63.30 20.47
C ARG A 9 33.87 -64.20 21.71
N THR A 10 33.05 -63.83 22.71
CA THR A 10 32.33 -64.84 23.51
C THR A 10 31.01 -64.24 24.03
N VAL A 11 29.93 -64.95 23.70
CA VAL A 11 28.57 -64.78 24.16
C VAL A 11 28.41 -65.55 25.47
N ILE A 12 27.83 -64.93 26.50
CA ILE A 12 27.17 -65.67 27.58
C ILE A 12 25.86 -64.98 27.95
N ARG A 13 24.77 -65.79 27.82
CA ARG A 13 23.42 -65.46 28.36
C ARG A 13 23.37 -65.93 29.81
N ILE A 14 22.40 -65.33 30.63
CA ILE A 14 21.67 -65.83 31.82
C ILE A 14 21.55 -64.56 32.71
N GLY A 15 20.43 -64.10 33.25
CA GLY A 15 19.14 -64.65 33.57
C GLY A 15 18.33 -63.60 34.33
N ILE A 16 17.06 -63.71 34.27
CA ILE A 16 15.99 -62.82 34.79
C ILE A 16 16.06 -62.70 36.33
N ALA A 17 15.93 -61.49 36.86
CA ALA A 17 15.33 -61.20 38.18
C ALA A 17 14.54 -59.92 38.13
N VAL A 18 13.23 -59.98 38.36
CA VAL A 18 12.22 -58.96 38.51
C VAL A 18 12.48 -58.20 39.80
N GLY A 19 12.67 -56.92 39.75
CA GLY A 19 12.62 -56.03 40.90
C GLY A 19 11.93 -54.73 40.49
N LEU A 20 10.66 -54.58 40.85
CA LEU A 20 9.91 -53.35 40.79
C LEU A 20 10.58 -52.31 41.71
N LEU A 21 11.18 -51.29 41.11
CA LEU A 21 11.47 -50.01 41.74
C LEU A 21 10.85 -48.94 40.89
N ILE A 22 9.75 -48.36 41.38
CA ILE A 22 9.11 -47.14 40.85
C ILE A 22 10.08 -45.99 41.12
N GLY A 23 10.92 -45.73 40.14
CA GLY A 23 11.70 -44.51 40.10
C GLY A 23 10.92 -43.46 39.31
N PHE A 24 10.41 -42.45 40.00
CA PHE A 24 10.01 -41.20 39.38
C PHE A 24 11.24 -40.58 38.67
N GLY A 25 11.42 -40.90 37.41
CA GLY A 25 12.31 -40.15 36.53
C GLY A 25 11.62 -38.84 36.21
N GLN A 26 11.92 -37.79 36.96
CA GLN A 26 11.74 -36.42 36.43
C GLN A 26 12.62 -36.31 35.21
N ASN A 27 12.04 -36.29 34.02
CA ASN A 27 12.66 -35.71 32.85
C ASN A 27 12.85 -34.23 33.15
N ILE A 28 13.97 -33.87 33.73
CA ILE A 28 14.51 -32.52 33.69
C ILE A 28 14.99 -32.39 32.23
N GLU A 29 14.07 -32.00 31.31
CA GLU A 29 14.51 -31.32 30.10
C GLU A 29 15.32 -30.11 30.59
N ALA A 30 16.62 -30.13 30.33
CA ALA A 30 17.47 -28.96 30.52
C ALA A 30 16.86 -27.86 29.66
N GLN A 31 16.08 -27.00 30.30
CA GLN A 31 15.51 -25.79 29.66
C GLN A 31 16.71 -25.00 29.20
N THR A 32 17.01 -25.08 27.91
CA THR A 32 18.06 -24.29 27.28
C THR A 32 17.77 -22.83 27.63
N GLN A 33 18.69 -22.19 28.33
CA GLN A 33 18.51 -20.80 28.77
C GLN A 33 18.35 -19.91 27.52
N LYS A 34 17.19 -19.30 27.36
CA LYS A 34 16.92 -18.40 26.23
C LYS A 34 17.91 -17.23 26.21
N LYS A 35 18.40 -16.88 25.04
CA LYS A 35 19.35 -15.79 24.82
C LYS A 35 18.63 -14.48 24.45
N PRO A 36 19.20 -13.30 24.73
CA PRO A 36 18.67 -12.05 24.22
C PRO A 36 18.86 -11.99 22.69
N LEU A 37 18.06 -11.18 22.01
CA LEU A 37 18.25 -10.87 20.60
C LEU A 37 19.54 -10.06 20.39
N ASP A 38 20.32 -10.46 19.42
CA ASP A 38 21.51 -9.78 18.95
C ASP A 38 21.34 -9.31 17.49
N ILE A 39 22.36 -8.70 16.93
CA ILE A 39 22.36 -8.19 15.56
C ILE A 39 22.15 -9.34 14.54
N ASP A 40 22.73 -10.51 14.77
CA ASP A 40 22.61 -11.65 13.87
C ASP A 40 21.19 -12.26 13.93
N ALA A 41 20.58 -12.23 15.10
CA ALA A 41 19.18 -12.59 15.27
C ALA A 41 18.27 -11.70 14.41
N CYS A 42 18.46 -10.37 14.44
CA CYS A 42 17.69 -9.43 13.62
C CYS A 42 17.79 -9.74 12.11
N MET A 43 18.92 -10.29 11.66
CA MET A 43 19.16 -10.68 10.27
C MET A 43 18.56 -12.04 9.90
N SER A 44 18.10 -12.84 10.86
CA SER A 44 17.70 -14.25 10.66
C SER A 44 16.19 -14.45 10.46
N TRP A 45 15.37 -13.42 10.64
CA TRP A 45 13.93 -13.53 10.51
C TRP A 45 13.48 -13.67 9.07
N MET A 46 12.50 -14.55 8.87
CA MET A 46 11.95 -14.90 7.57
C MET A 46 10.50 -14.42 7.45
N ARG A 47 10.01 -14.29 6.22
CA ARG A 47 8.61 -13.99 5.92
C ARG A 47 8.08 -14.88 4.78
N VAL A 48 6.76 -15.04 4.78
CA VAL A 48 6.04 -15.59 3.62
C VAL A 48 5.88 -14.49 2.58
N GLU A 49 6.18 -14.81 1.33
CA GLU A 49 6.06 -13.91 0.20
C GLU A 49 5.16 -14.49 -0.89
N SER A 50 4.32 -13.63 -1.49
CA SER A 50 3.46 -13.93 -2.64
C SER A 50 2.62 -15.21 -2.45
N PRO A 51 1.88 -15.38 -1.34
CA PRO A 51 1.02 -16.53 -1.18
C PRO A 51 -0.15 -16.49 -2.16
N ASP A 52 -0.44 -17.63 -2.79
CA ASP A 52 -1.57 -17.78 -3.72
C ASP A 52 -2.26 -19.13 -3.52
N ILE A 53 -3.51 -19.22 -3.95
CA ILE A 53 -4.34 -20.42 -3.84
C ILE A 53 -4.87 -20.81 -5.22
N SER A 54 -4.86 -22.11 -5.51
CA SER A 54 -5.36 -22.62 -6.77
C SER A 54 -6.89 -22.42 -6.94
N PRO A 55 -7.40 -22.41 -8.17
CA PRO A 55 -8.83 -22.21 -8.46
C PRO A 55 -9.79 -23.08 -7.66
N THR A 56 -9.44 -24.35 -7.38
CA THR A 56 -10.30 -25.25 -6.56
C THR A 56 -10.05 -25.13 -5.06
N GLY A 57 -8.98 -24.42 -4.66
CA GLY A 57 -8.59 -24.28 -3.26
C GLY A 57 -7.75 -25.42 -2.68
N ARG A 58 -7.38 -26.41 -3.50
CA ARG A 58 -6.59 -27.55 -3.04
C ARG A 58 -5.13 -27.21 -2.81
N TRP A 59 -4.52 -26.46 -3.74
CA TRP A 59 -3.10 -26.17 -3.72
C TRP A 59 -2.84 -24.74 -3.27
N VAL A 60 -1.82 -24.59 -2.44
CA VAL A 60 -1.34 -23.27 -2.01
C VAL A 60 0.11 -23.11 -2.40
N THR A 61 0.45 -21.96 -2.98
CA THR A 61 1.82 -21.61 -3.34
C THR A 61 2.32 -20.43 -2.51
N TYR A 62 3.59 -20.43 -2.17
CA TYR A 62 4.24 -19.35 -1.43
C TYR A 62 5.76 -19.46 -1.54
N ARG A 63 6.45 -18.39 -1.13
CA ARG A 63 7.90 -18.37 -0.93
C ARG A 63 8.22 -18.02 0.50
N ILE A 64 9.38 -18.46 0.96
CA ILE A 64 9.95 -18.05 2.24
C ILE A 64 11.21 -17.24 1.93
N VAL A 65 11.25 -15.99 2.38
CA VAL A 65 12.37 -15.08 2.10
C VAL A 65 12.79 -14.36 3.38
N PRO A 66 14.05 -13.91 3.49
CA PRO A 66 14.51 -13.10 4.62
C PRO A 66 13.71 -11.79 4.73
N MET A 67 13.47 -11.33 5.94
CA MET A 67 12.90 -9.99 6.19
C MET A 67 13.91 -8.90 5.86
N GLU A 68 15.15 -9.09 6.27
CA GLU A 68 16.28 -8.23 5.94
C GLU A 68 17.03 -8.76 4.71
N TYR A 69 17.63 -7.86 3.93
CA TYR A 69 18.44 -8.28 2.79
C TYR A 69 19.59 -9.17 3.25
N ASN A 70 19.65 -10.39 2.73
CA ASN A 70 20.73 -11.35 3.02
C ASN A 70 21.30 -11.90 1.70
N PRO A 71 22.50 -11.45 1.30
CA PRO A 71 23.12 -11.87 0.05
C PRO A 71 23.56 -13.35 0.06
N GLU A 72 23.67 -13.97 1.24
CA GLU A 72 24.02 -15.39 1.37
C GLU A 72 22.82 -16.31 1.23
N TYR A 73 21.59 -15.77 1.31
CA TYR A 73 20.39 -16.56 1.18
C TYR A 73 20.10 -16.93 -0.29
N LYS A 74 20.27 -18.20 -0.62
CA LYS A 74 20.17 -18.73 -1.99
C LYS A 74 18.77 -19.26 -2.35
N ASP A 75 17.96 -19.61 -1.35
CA ASP A 75 16.66 -20.30 -1.55
C ASP A 75 15.48 -19.39 -1.87
N GLY A 76 15.68 -18.07 -2.02
CA GLY A 76 14.61 -17.09 -2.29
C GLY A 76 13.80 -17.34 -3.58
N LYS A 77 14.31 -18.20 -4.47
CA LYS A 77 13.61 -18.62 -5.69
C LYS A 77 12.84 -19.93 -5.56
N THR A 78 12.91 -20.59 -4.39
CA THR A 78 12.16 -21.83 -4.16
C THR A 78 10.68 -21.50 -3.98
N LEU A 79 9.84 -22.08 -4.84
CA LEU A 79 8.40 -22.02 -4.70
C LEU A 79 7.92 -23.26 -3.95
N HIS A 80 7.22 -23.05 -2.86
CA HIS A 80 6.54 -24.08 -2.10
C HIS A 80 5.16 -24.32 -2.69
N LEU A 81 4.81 -25.59 -2.91
CA LEU A 81 3.51 -26.03 -3.41
C LEU A 81 2.90 -27.01 -2.39
N PHE A 82 1.97 -26.53 -1.59
CA PHE A 82 1.34 -27.28 -0.51
C PHE A 82 0.01 -27.89 -0.96
N ASP A 83 -0.20 -29.20 -0.73
CA ASP A 83 -1.48 -29.90 -0.94
C ASP A 83 -2.32 -29.90 0.35
N SER A 84 -3.39 -29.14 0.40
CA SER A 84 -4.27 -29.05 1.57
C SER A 84 -4.94 -30.37 1.96
N ARG A 85 -5.08 -31.34 1.05
CA ARG A 85 -5.69 -32.65 1.34
C ARG A 85 -4.70 -33.62 2.00
N THR A 86 -3.50 -33.71 1.44
CA THR A 86 -2.48 -34.65 1.94
C THR A 86 -1.56 -34.02 2.97
N ARG A 87 -1.60 -32.68 3.10
CA ARG A 87 -0.69 -31.89 3.95
C ARG A 87 0.79 -32.08 3.60
N LYS A 88 1.06 -32.45 2.35
CA LYS A 88 2.42 -32.61 1.81
C LYS A 88 2.80 -31.40 0.98
N GLU A 89 4.09 -31.19 0.90
CA GLU A 89 4.67 -30.07 0.17
C GLU A 89 5.57 -30.59 -0.93
N ILE A 90 5.58 -29.88 -2.07
CA ILE A 90 6.50 -30.07 -3.19
C ILE A 90 7.32 -28.77 -3.32
N LEU A 91 8.64 -28.91 -3.31
CA LEU A 91 9.55 -27.79 -3.50
C LEU A 91 9.96 -27.69 -4.97
N LEU A 92 9.77 -26.53 -5.55
CA LEU A 92 10.11 -26.25 -6.94
C LEU A 92 11.18 -25.16 -7.00
N GLN A 93 12.37 -25.55 -7.48
CA GLN A 93 13.53 -24.65 -7.54
C GLN A 93 13.47 -23.72 -8.75
N ASP A 94 13.93 -22.48 -8.58
CA ASP A 94 14.09 -21.45 -9.62
C ASP A 94 12.83 -21.19 -10.45
N VAL A 95 11.65 -21.34 -9.84
CA VAL A 95 10.36 -21.11 -10.49
C VAL A 95 10.04 -19.63 -10.54
N GLU A 96 9.82 -19.09 -11.74
CA GLU A 96 9.42 -17.70 -11.92
C GLU A 96 7.92 -17.51 -11.71
N ASN A 97 7.11 -18.29 -12.43
CA ASN A 97 5.65 -18.23 -12.40
C ASN A 97 5.06 -19.63 -12.45
N ILE A 98 3.96 -19.81 -11.72
CA ILE A 98 3.18 -21.05 -11.75
C ILE A 98 1.72 -20.72 -12.05
N GLN A 99 1.08 -21.55 -12.88
CA GLN A 99 -0.37 -21.42 -13.13
C GLN A 99 -1.02 -22.80 -13.13
N PHE A 100 -2.21 -22.86 -12.49
CA PHE A 100 -3.00 -24.07 -12.45
C PHE A 100 -3.94 -24.17 -13.64
N TYR A 101 -4.21 -25.39 -14.10
CA TYR A 101 -5.23 -25.66 -15.11
C TYR A 101 -5.93 -27.00 -14.84
N ASN A 102 -7.01 -27.25 -15.58
CA ASN A 102 -7.83 -28.46 -15.52
C ASN A 102 -8.29 -28.78 -14.08
N SER A 103 -8.93 -27.82 -13.43
CA SER A 103 -9.42 -27.97 -12.06
C SER A 103 -8.33 -28.45 -11.09
N ASP A 104 -7.13 -27.90 -11.20
CA ASP A 104 -5.92 -28.18 -10.38
C ASP A 104 -5.35 -29.60 -10.52
N GLN A 105 -5.68 -30.31 -11.61
CA GLN A 105 -5.04 -31.59 -11.89
C GLN A 105 -3.62 -31.43 -12.44
N ALA A 106 -3.28 -30.24 -12.91
CA ALA A 106 -1.92 -29.93 -13.30
C ALA A 106 -1.60 -28.44 -13.12
N ALA A 107 -0.33 -28.15 -13.06
CA ALA A 107 0.22 -26.80 -13.09
C ALA A 107 1.37 -26.75 -14.11
N TYR A 108 1.60 -25.59 -14.68
CA TYR A 108 2.80 -25.37 -15.47
C TYR A 108 3.53 -24.16 -14.87
N TYR A 109 4.85 -24.21 -14.98
CA TYR A 109 5.74 -23.17 -14.48
C TYR A 109 6.93 -23.01 -15.40
N GLN A 110 7.60 -21.87 -15.28
CA GLN A 110 8.78 -21.53 -16.06
C GLN A 110 10.01 -21.49 -15.17
N VAL A 111 11.12 -21.96 -15.72
CA VAL A 111 12.43 -21.90 -15.10
C VAL A 111 13.41 -21.34 -16.14
N SER A 112 14.18 -20.32 -15.77
CA SER A 112 15.24 -19.77 -16.63
C SER A 112 16.59 -20.30 -16.20
N ASP A 113 17.41 -20.70 -17.19
CA ASP A 113 18.81 -21.06 -16.94
C ASP A 113 19.71 -19.81 -16.88
N SER A 114 20.96 -20.01 -16.46
CA SER A 114 21.96 -18.93 -16.37
C SER A 114 22.33 -18.30 -17.72
N ALA A 115 21.96 -18.93 -18.83
CA ALA A 115 22.12 -18.40 -20.17
C ALA A 115 20.89 -17.64 -20.70
N GLY A 116 19.83 -17.53 -19.88
CA GLY A 116 18.58 -16.84 -20.21
C GLY A 116 17.62 -17.69 -21.07
N ASN A 117 17.87 -19.01 -21.24
CA ASN A 117 16.89 -19.87 -21.90
C ASN A 117 15.79 -20.26 -20.92
N THR A 118 14.56 -20.14 -21.36
CA THR A 118 13.40 -20.48 -20.54
C THR A 118 12.88 -21.86 -20.88
N LYS A 119 12.75 -22.72 -19.87
CA LYS A 119 12.06 -24.01 -19.97
C LYS A 119 10.67 -23.87 -19.35
N THR A 120 9.69 -24.49 -19.97
CA THR A 120 8.37 -24.66 -19.40
C THR A 120 8.16 -26.09 -18.99
N ILE A 121 7.66 -26.27 -17.79
CA ILE A 121 7.43 -27.56 -17.19
C ILE A 121 5.94 -27.69 -16.90
N LEU A 122 5.33 -28.76 -17.40
CA LEU A 122 4.01 -29.23 -16.98
C LEU A 122 4.21 -30.18 -15.80
N LEU A 123 3.58 -29.88 -14.70
CA LEU A 123 3.55 -30.71 -13.49
C LEU A 123 2.15 -31.30 -13.35
N GLU A 124 2.02 -32.61 -13.50
CA GLU A 124 0.77 -33.32 -13.20
C GLU A 124 0.59 -33.47 -11.69
N LEU A 125 -0.58 -33.17 -11.18
CA LEU A 125 -0.89 -33.14 -9.77
C LEU A 125 -1.95 -34.21 -9.44
N PRO A 126 -1.79 -34.98 -8.36
CA PRO A 126 -0.74 -34.90 -7.33
C PRO A 126 0.48 -35.80 -7.62
N SER A 127 0.57 -36.48 -8.77
CA SER A 127 1.61 -37.48 -9.06
C SER A 127 3.03 -36.88 -9.02
N GLY A 128 3.15 -35.59 -9.33
CA GLY A 128 4.46 -34.93 -9.44
C GLY A 128 5.18 -35.23 -10.75
N THR A 129 4.52 -35.91 -11.71
CA THR A 129 5.09 -36.19 -13.02
C THR A 129 5.36 -34.92 -13.80
N LYS A 130 6.57 -34.76 -14.31
CA LYS A 130 7.01 -33.57 -15.05
C LYS A 130 7.18 -33.88 -16.54
N THR A 131 6.66 -32.96 -17.36
CA THR A 131 6.93 -32.95 -18.82
C THR A 131 7.57 -31.62 -19.17
N GLU A 132 8.75 -31.65 -19.80
CA GLU A 132 9.53 -30.46 -20.09
C GLU A 132 9.48 -30.09 -21.58
N TRP A 133 9.37 -28.77 -21.84
CA TRP A 133 9.54 -28.20 -23.17
C TRP A 133 10.55 -27.05 -23.11
N THR A 134 11.50 -27.07 -24.04
CA THR A 134 12.45 -25.98 -24.19
C THR A 134 12.00 -25.10 -25.36
N TYR A 135 11.71 -23.84 -25.09
CA TYR A 135 11.37 -22.85 -26.11
C TYR A 135 12.29 -21.66 -25.97
N LYS A 136 12.65 -21.06 -27.10
CA LYS A 136 13.41 -19.80 -27.13
C LYS A 136 12.56 -18.58 -26.75
N GLU A 137 11.26 -18.75 -26.54
CA GLU A 137 10.29 -17.68 -26.45
C GLU A 137 9.43 -17.87 -25.19
N ALA A 138 9.22 -16.76 -24.47
CA ALA A 138 8.25 -16.73 -23.38
C ALA A 138 6.86 -17.04 -23.91
N PHE A 139 6.12 -17.92 -23.26
CA PHE A 139 4.74 -18.17 -23.60
C PHE A 139 3.82 -17.89 -22.40
N GLN A 140 2.62 -17.50 -22.71
CA GLN A 140 1.58 -17.28 -21.73
C GLN A 140 0.49 -18.34 -21.88
N PRO A 141 -0.01 -18.89 -20.79
CA PRO A 141 -1.16 -19.79 -20.88
C PRO A 141 -2.43 -19.02 -21.21
N ALA A 142 -3.27 -19.64 -22.01
CA ALA A 142 -4.62 -19.18 -22.19
C ALA A 142 -5.46 -19.62 -20.97
N LYS A 143 -5.65 -18.72 -20.01
CA LYS A 143 -6.34 -18.99 -18.74
C LYS A 143 -7.66 -19.73 -18.99
N GLY A 144 -7.92 -20.80 -18.25
CA GLY A 144 -9.14 -21.61 -18.38
C GLY A 144 -9.13 -22.63 -19.53
N THR A 145 -8.04 -22.75 -20.28
CA THR A 145 -7.89 -23.69 -21.41
C THR A 145 -6.65 -24.57 -21.25
N PRO A 146 -6.56 -25.72 -21.93
CA PRO A 146 -5.34 -26.53 -21.94
C PRO A 146 -4.28 -26.01 -22.95
N TYR A 147 -4.33 -24.74 -23.32
CA TYR A 147 -3.43 -24.16 -24.32
C TYR A 147 -2.52 -23.09 -23.73
N SER A 148 -1.32 -23.02 -24.30
CA SER A 148 -0.40 -21.88 -24.15
C SER A 148 -0.30 -21.13 -25.47
N ILE A 149 0.07 -19.85 -25.39
CA ILE A 149 0.30 -18.97 -26.53
C ILE A 149 1.69 -18.35 -26.44
N SER A 150 2.35 -18.28 -27.59
CA SER A 150 3.59 -17.54 -27.76
C SER A 150 3.55 -16.74 -29.05
N VAL A 151 4.26 -15.62 -29.08
CA VAL A 151 4.46 -14.85 -30.31
C VAL A 151 5.90 -15.01 -30.73
N THR A 152 6.11 -15.46 -31.96
CA THR A 152 7.45 -15.67 -32.55
C THR A 152 7.63 -14.75 -33.72
N ASN A 153 8.78 -14.10 -33.82
CA ASN A 153 9.15 -13.38 -35.04
C ASN A 153 9.72 -14.34 -36.06
N VAL A 154 9.08 -14.46 -37.20
CA VAL A 154 9.58 -15.21 -38.36
C VAL A 154 10.44 -14.27 -39.16
N PRO A 155 11.77 -14.54 -39.31
CA PRO A 155 12.69 -13.66 -40.03
C PRO A 155 12.35 -13.56 -41.53
N LYS A 156 12.80 -12.51 -42.16
CA LYS A 156 12.64 -12.29 -43.60
C LYS A 156 13.28 -13.45 -44.38
N ASP A 157 12.51 -14.06 -45.26
CA ASP A 157 13.03 -15.00 -46.25
C ASP A 157 13.44 -14.20 -47.50
N THR A 158 14.76 -14.12 -47.71
CA THR A 158 15.33 -13.41 -48.84
C THR A 158 15.23 -14.17 -50.14
N VAL A 159 15.10 -15.52 -50.08
CA VAL A 159 14.99 -16.39 -51.28
C VAL A 159 13.58 -16.31 -51.85
N ASN A 160 12.55 -16.40 -51.01
CA ASN A 160 11.17 -16.36 -51.47
C ASN A 160 10.53 -14.96 -51.35
N HIS A 161 11.32 -13.93 -51.05
CA HIS A 161 10.88 -12.54 -50.90
C HIS A 161 9.74 -12.33 -49.86
N VAL A 162 9.68 -13.20 -48.82
CA VAL A 162 8.70 -13.07 -47.73
C VAL A 162 9.23 -12.09 -46.66
N PRO A 163 8.54 -10.99 -46.35
CA PRO A 163 8.98 -10.09 -45.30
C PRO A 163 8.86 -10.78 -43.92
N SER A 164 9.62 -10.28 -42.93
CA SER A 164 9.47 -10.76 -41.55
C SER A 164 8.05 -10.50 -41.03
N PHE A 165 7.56 -11.42 -40.25
CA PHE A 165 6.22 -11.29 -39.63
C PHE A 165 6.19 -11.98 -38.27
N ASP A 166 5.24 -11.57 -37.44
CA ASP A 166 4.97 -12.19 -36.14
C ASP A 166 3.96 -13.33 -36.32
N ARG A 167 4.26 -14.44 -35.68
CA ARG A 167 3.44 -15.65 -35.66
C ARG A 167 2.95 -15.94 -34.26
N LEU A 168 1.64 -16.08 -34.06
CA LEU A 168 1.09 -16.61 -32.85
C LEU A 168 1.05 -18.14 -32.93
N VAL A 169 1.65 -18.79 -31.94
CA VAL A 169 1.61 -20.24 -31.78
C VAL A 169 0.71 -20.58 -30.61
N VAL A 170 -0.36 -21.30 -30.85
CA VAL A 170 -1.25 -21.87 -29.84
C VAL A 170 -0.87 -23.34 -29.68
N ARG A 171 -0.41 -23.73 -28.51
CA ARG A 171 0.07 -25.09 -28.25
C ARG A 171 -0.74 -25.76 -27.14
N HIS A 172 -1.14 -27.00 -27.39
CA HIS A 172 -1.80 -27.81 -26.37
C HIS A 172 -0.77 -28.32 -25.37
N LEU A 173 -0.98 -27.99 -24.08
CA LEU A 173 -0.04 -28.24 -23.00
C LEU A 173 0.25 -29.71 -22.71
N LYS A 174 -0.73 -30.62 -22.98
CA LYS A 174 -0.57 -32.04 -22.64
C LYS A 174 0.06 -32.87 -23.77
N ASN A 175 -0.29 -32.63 -25.00
CA ASN A 175 0.13 -33.45 -26.13
C ASN A 175 1.06 -32.74 -27.13
N GLY A 176 1.36 -31.45 -26.89
CA GLY A 176 2.28 -30.65 -27.68
C GLY A 176 1.78 -30.26 -29.09
N THR A 177 0.55 -30.66 -29.48
CA THR A 177 -0.01 -30.22 -30.77
C THR A 177 -0.11 -28.69 -30.82
N SER A 178 0.20 -28.12 -31.98
CA SER A 178 0.19 -26.64 -32.13
C SER A 178 -0.62 -26.18 -33.33
N PHE A 179 -1.26 -25.03 -33.15
CA PHE A 179 -1.94 -24.25 -34.18
C PHE A 179 -1.17 -22.94 -34.35
N GLN A 180 -1.10 -22.44 -35.57
CA GLN A 180 -0.34 -21.24 -35.89
C GLN A 180 -1.20 -20.21 -36.60
N ILE A 181 -0.98 -18.94 -36.23
CA ILE A 181 -1.61 -17.78 -36.89
C ILE A 181 -0.48 -16.89 -37.38
N ASP A 182 -0.27 -16.85 -38.68
CA ASP A 182 0.76 -16.02 -39.28
C ASP A 182 0.33 -14.58 -39.49
N SER A 183 1.32 -13.69 -39.50
CA SER A 183 1.18 -12.27 -39.74
C SER A 183 0.24 -11.59 -38.72
N ILE A 184 0.36 -12.00 -37.46
CA ILE A 184 -0.43 -11.41 -36.41
C ILE A 184 0.08 -10.00 -36.06
N GLY A 185 -0.87 -9.08 -35.83
CA GLY A 185 -0.62 -7.83 -35.16
C GLY A 185 -0.81 -8.00 -33.65
N TYR A 186 -1.63 -7.13 -33.03
CA TYR A 186 -2.02 -7.35 -31.62
C TYR A 186 -3.26 -8.23 -31.52
N TYR A 187 -3.46 -8.85 -30.37
CA TYR A 187 -4.57 -9.76 -30.10
C TYR A 187 -5.06 -9.64 -28.65
N THR A 188 -6.26 -10.13 -28.43
CA THR A 188 -6.84 -10.25 -27.08
C THR A 188 -7.62 -11.55 -26.96
N LEU A 189 -7.51 -12.22 -25.81
CA LEU A 189 -8.27 -13.41 -25.49
C LEU A 189 -9.57 -13.07 -24.78
N TYR A 190 -10.62 -13.83 -25.07
CA TYR A 190 -11.95 -13.70 -24.47
C TYR A 190 -12.51 -15.06 -24.06
N ASN A 191 -13.62 -15.04 -23.33
CA ASN A 191 -14.29 -16.26 -22.87
C ASN A 191 -13.31 -17.20 -22.14
N GLU A 192 -12.62 -16.66 -21.14
CA GLU A 192 -11.63 -17.43 -20.39
C GLU A 192 -10.55 -18.06 -21.29
N GLY A 193 -10.11 -17.35 -22.31
CA GLY A 193 -9.06 -17.81 -23.22
C GLY A 193 -9.54 -18.75 -24.33
N ARG A 194 -10.85 -19.06 -24.42
CA ARG A 194 -11.40 -19.96 -25.47
C ARG A 194 -11.57 -19.30 -26.81
N SER A 195 -11.63 -17.98 -26.87
CA SER A 195 -11.80 -17.21 -28.09
C SER A 195 -10.72 -16.15 -28.23
N ILE A 196 -10.39 -15.79 -29.46
CA ILE A 196 -9.39 -14.77 -29.78
C ILE A 196 -9.97 -13.75 -30.78
N ILE A 197 -9.66 -12.48 -30.54
CA ILE A 197 -9.79 -11.40 -31.51
C ILE A 197 -8.37 -10.95 -31.85
N PHE A 198 -8.03 -10.83 -33.13
CA PHE A 198 -6.68 -10.43 -33.53
C PHE A 198 -6.67 -9.66 -34.84
N VAL A 199 -5.67 -8.84 -35.02
CA VAL A 199 -5.36 -8.20 -36.30
C VAL A 199 -4.44 -9.08 -37.11
N ARG A 200 -4.84 -9.42 -38.35
CA ARG A 200 -3.99 -10.09 -39.32
C ARG A 200 -3.39 -9.06 -40.28
N LYS A 201 -2.08 -8.93 -40.30
CA LYS A 201 -1.37 -8.05 -41.24
C LYS A 201 -1.34 -8.67 -42.64
N GLN A 202 -1.67 -7.88 -43.67
CA GLN A 202 -1.70 -8.31 -45.07
C GLN A 202 -1.04 -7.26 -45.97
N ALA A 203 -0.64 -7.67 -47.15
CA ALA A 203 0.05 -6.76 -48.10
C ALA A 203 -0.84 -5.56 -48.54
N LYS A 204 -2.14 -5.77 -48.67
CA LYS A 204 -3.10 -4.74 -49.16
C LYS A 204 -4.00 -4.16 -48.06
N GLY A 205 -3.65 -4.34 -46.78
CA GLY A 205 -4.42 -3.84 -45.65
C GLY A 205 -4.46 -4.87 -44.53
N ASN A 206 -5.10 -4.51 -43.41
CA ASN A 206 -5.17 -5.37 -42.25
C ASN A 206 -6.60 -5.90 -42.04
N ALA A 207 -6.72 -7.16 -41.62
CA ALA A 207 -7.99 -7.78 -41.32
C ALA A 207 -8.16 -7.92 -39.80
N LEU A 208 -9.32 -7.55 -39.26
CA LEU A 208 -9.71 -7.89 -37.88
C LEU A 208 -10.44 -9.24 -37.93
N CYS A 209 -9.92 -10.22 -37.18
CA CYS A 209 -10.40 -11.59 -37.17
C CYS A 209 -10.89 -11.99 -35.78
N TYR A 210 -11.90 -12.86 -35.72
CA TYR A 210 -12.43 -13.43 -34.49
C TYR A 210 -12.72 -14.92 -34.66
N GLY A 211 -12.57 -15.69 -33.59
CA GLY A 211 -12.96 -17.11 -33.58
C GLY A 211 -12.52 -17.86 -32.34
N PRO A 212 -12.74 -19.19 -32.30
CA PRO A 212 -12.16 -20.05 -31.27
C PRO A 212 -10.64 -19.95 -31.28
N LEU A 213 -9.99 -20.14 -30.12
CA LEU A 213 -8.53 -20.05 -30.02
C LEU A 213 -7.78 -20.96 -31.03
N THR A 214 -8.35 -22.09 -31.35
CA THR A 214 -7.78 -23.08 -32.30
C THR A 214 -8.35 -22.98 -33.71
N GLY A 215 -9.17 -21.96 -34.01
CA GLY A 215 -9.85 -21.79 -35.32
C GLY A 215 -11.14 -22.61 -35.45
N PRO A 216 -11.88 -22.44 -36.55
CA PRO A 216 -11.61 -21.50 -37.64
C PRO A 216 -11.83 -20.03 -37.24
N TYR A 217 -11.21 -19.11 -38.01
CA TYR A 217 -11.32 -17.65 -37.76
C TYR A 217 -12.11 -16.97 -38.84
N GLN A 218 -13.01 -16.10 -38.42
CA GLN A 218 -13.82 -15.25 -39.29
C GLN A 218 -13.19 -13.86 -39.39
N THR A 219 -13.09 -13.33 -40.61
CA THR A 219 -12.77 -11.94 -40.85
C THR A 219 -14.03 -11.10 -40.63
N ILE A 220 -13.98 -10.21 -39.62
CA ILE A 220 -15.12 -9.32 -39.25
C ILE A 220 -14.99 -7.92 -39.87
N TYR A 221 -13.77 -7.54 -40.23
CA TYR A 221 -13.49 -6.28 -40.92
C TYR A 221 -12.21 -6.40 -41.76
N GLN A 222 -12.25 -5.82 -42.98
CA GLN A 222 -11.09 -5.74 -43.88
C GLN A 222 -10.80 -4.27 -44.20
N SER A 223 -9.64 -3.81 -43.83
CA SER A 223 -9.20 -2.47 -44.22
C SER A 223 -8.63 -2.46 -45.63
N SER A 224 -8.97 -1.45 -46.40
CA SER A 224 -8.40 -1.21 -47.74
C SER A 224 -7.05 -0.44 -47.67
N VAL A 225 -6.65 0.08 -46.55
CA VAL A 225 -5.46 0.88 -46.31
C VAL A 225 -4.63 0.22 -45.20
N LYS A 226 -3.30 0.39 -45.19
CA LYS A 226 -2.42 -0.06 -44.08
C LYS A 226 -2.73 0.72 -42.77
N LYS A 227 -3.99 0.75 -42.37
CA LYS A 227 -4.47 1.30 -41.11
C LYS A 227 -4.94 0.15 -40.24
N GLU A 228 -4.29 -0.02 -39.11
CA GLU A 228 -4.68 -1.08 -38.16
C GLU A 228 -5.88 -0.62 -37.32
N PRO A 229 -6.80 -1.55 -36.98
CA PRO A 229 -7.72 -1.30 -35.89
C PRO A 229 -6.94 -0.88 -34.64
N ALA A 230 -7.23 0.29 -34.08
CA ALA A 230 -6.46 0.86 -32.97
C ALA A 230 -6.85 0.27 -31.62
N SER A 231 -8.13 -0.06 -31.46
CA SER A 231 -8.68 -0.70 -30.27
C SER A 231 -9.83 -1.63 -30.64
N PHE A 232 -10.02 -2.69 -29.87
CA PHE A 232 -11.21 -3.53 -29.98
C PHE A 232 -11.55 -4.16 -28.63
N SER A 233 -12.83 -4.41 -28.41
CA SER A 233 -13.37 -5.04 -27.22
C SER A 233 -14.55 -5.94 -27.55
N LEU A 234 -14.76 -6.98 -26.74
CA LEU A 234 -15.94 -7.84 -26.82
C LEU A 234 -16.95 -7.43 -25.74
N ASN A 235 -18.11 -6.98 -26.17
CA ASN A 235 -19.25 -6.78 -25.27
C ASN A 235 -20.05 -8.09 -25.17
N THR A 236 -19.83 -8.85 -24.09
CA THR A 236 -20.46 -10.16 -23.88
C THR A 236 -21.96 -10.08 -23.66
N LYS A 237 -22.51 -8.99 -23.08
CA LYS A 237 -23.93 -8.80 -22.85
C LYS A 237 -24.67 -8.60 -24.18
N ARG A 238 -24.08 -7.81 -25.07
CA ARG A 238 -24.68 -7.51 -26.39
C ARG A 238 -24.29 -8.49 -27.48
N MET A 239 -23.30 -9.33 -27.23
CA MET A 239 -22.66 -10.19 -28.21
C MET A 239 -22.18 -9.41 -29.45
N THR A 240 -21.41 -8.34 -29.17
CA THR A 240 -20.86 -7.45 -30.19
C THR A 240 -19.35 -7.27 -29.99
N ILE A 241 -18.62 -7.09 -31.09
CA ILE A 241 -17.23 -6.65 -31.10
C ILE A 241 -17.21 -5.20 -31.52
N GLU A 242 -16.75 -4.34 -30.63
CA GLU A 242 -16.57 -2.90 -30.85
C GLU A 242 -15.10 -2.65 -31.21
N PHE A 243 -14.85 -1.88 -32.26
CA PHE A 243 -13.48 -1.57 -32.65
C PHE A 243 -13.37 -0.21 -33.34
N SER A 244 -12.19 0.41 -33.26
CA SER A 244 -11.88 1.68 -33.92
C SER A 244 -10.75 1.56 -34.93
N ILE A 245 -10.75 2.44 -35.91
CA ILE A 245 -9.68 2.63 -36.88
C ILE A 245 -9.03 3.99 -36.64
N LYS A 246 -7.87 4.01 -35.94
CA LYS A 246 -7.10 5.24 -35.62
C LYS A 246 -7.93 6.40 -35.08
N ASP A 247 -8.84 6.11 -34.16
CA ASP A 247 -9.75 7.11 -33.57
C ASP A 247 -10.54 7.94 -34.61
N SER A 248 -10.72 7.37 -35.80
CA SER A 248 -11.40 8.06 -36.91
C SER A 248 -12.73 7.41 -37.27
N LEU A 249 -12.80 6.11 -37.17
CA LEU A 249 -13.98 5.31 -37.51
C LEU A 249 -14.23 4.32 -36.37
N TRP A 250 -15.44 4.26 -35.88
CA TRP A 250 -15.89 3.27 -34.87
C TRP A 250 -16.91 2.33 -35.51
N TYR A 251 -16.70 1.05 -35.30
CA TYR A 251 -17.53 -0.02 -35.82
C TYR A 251 -18.05 -0.90 -34.71
N ASN A 252 -19.24 -1.47 -34.96
CA ASN A 252 -19.85 -2.47 -34.13
C ASN A 252 -20.14 -3.70 -34.98
N PHE A 253 -19.50 -4.83 -34.64
CA PHE A 253 -19.78 -6.10 -35.31
C PHE A 253 -20.72 -6.96 -34.46
N SER A 254 -21.90 -7.28 -34.96
CA SER A 254 -22.84 -8.14 -34.26
C SER A 254 -22.52 -9.62 -34.51
N LEU A 255 -22.14 -10.34 -33.46
CA LEU A 255 -21.89 -11.79 -33.52
C LEU A 255 -23.17 -12.59 -33.82
N LYS A 256 -24.36 -12.05 -33.45
CA LYS A 256 -25.65 -12.71 -33.73
C LYS A 256 -26.10 -12.54 -35.17
N LYS A 257 -25.94 -11.32 -35.70
CA LYS A 257 -26.45 -10.96 -37.06
C LYS A 257 -25.39 -11.15 -38.14
N ASN A 258 -24.14 -11.30 -37.75
CA ASN A 258 -22.98 -11.34 -38.64
C ASN A 258 -22.85 -10.08 -39.52
N THR A 259 -23.16 -8.91 -38.97
CA THR A 259 -23.09 -7.62 -39.69
C THR A 259 -22.12 -6.69 -38.99
N CYS A 260 -21.44 -5.86 -39.81
CA CYS A 260 -20.53 -4.83 -39.32
C CYS A 260 -21.12 -3.45 -39.65
N ASP A 261 -21.52 -2.73 -38.62
CA ASP A 261 -22.14 -1.43 -38.75
C ASP A 261 -21.17 -0.32 -38.38
N LEU A 262 -21.07 0.72 -39.21
CA LEU A 262 -20.33 1.94 -38.88
C LEU A 262 -21.14 2.75 -37.88
N VAL A 263 -20.55 2.96 -36.69
CA VAL A 263 -21.20 3.71 -35.60
C VAL A 263 -20.85 5.18 -35.67
N PHE A 264 -19.63 5.50 -36.10
CA PHE A 264 -19.12 6.87 -36.11
C PHE A 264 -18.04 7.07 -37.19
N ASP A 265 -18.15 8.18 -37.94
CA ASP A 265 -17.11 8.67 -38.87
C ASP A 265 -16.68 10.08 -38.45
N ARG A 266 -15.39 10.22 -38.12
CA ARG A 266 -14.79 11.51 -37.74
C ARG A 266 -15.02 12.61 -38.81
N LYS A 267 -15.11 12.24 -40.08
CA LYS A 267 -15.35 13.20 -41.18
C LYS A 267 -16.70 13.88 -41.10
N GLU A 268 -17.67 13.26 -40.44
CA GLU A 268 -19.00 13.84 -40.26
C GLU A 268 -19.09 14.85 -39.12
N VAL A 269 -18.00 15.00 -38.32
CA VAL A 269 -17.98 15.90 -37.18
C VAL A 269 -17.16 17.13 -37.47
N ILE A 270 -17.76 18.30 -37.27
CA ILE A 270 -17.10 19.58 -37.32
C ILE A 270 -16.55 19.91 -35.94
N PHE A 271 -15.24 19.89 -35.79
CA PHE A 271 -14.59 20.30 -34.54
C PHE A 271 -14.53 21.80 -34.40
N PRO A 272 -14.47 22.34 -33.17
CA PRO A 272 -14.22 23.77 -32.95
C PRO A 272 -12.91 24.21 -33.63
N ILE A 273 -12.89 25.47 -34.08
CA ILE A 273 -11.74 26.03 -34.80
C ILE A 273 -10.48 25.89 -33.94
N GLY A 274 -9.41 25.39 -34.57
CA GLY A 274 -8.13 25.19 -33.88
C GLY A 274 -8.06 23.97 -32.97
N MET A 275 -9.06 23.08 -32.96
CA MET A 275 -9.08 21.85 -32.16
C MET A 275 -8.95 20.61 -33.05
N GLU A 276 -8.27 19.58 -32.52
CA GLU A 276 -8.18 18.28 -33.16
C GLU A 276 -8.50 17.17 -32.16
N LEU A 277 -9.02 16.05 -32.66
CA LEU A 277 -9.34 14.86 -31.85
C LEU A 277 -8.05 14.20 -31.38
N ALA A 278 -7.90 14.07 -30.06
CA ALA A 278 -6.81 13.34 -29.43
C ALA A 278 -7.22 11.91 -29.09
N ARG A 279 -8.41 11.73 -28.50
CA ARG A 279 -8.96 10.43 -28.15
C ARG A 279 -10.48 10.44 -28.28
N ALA A 280 -11.06 9.26 -28.46
CA ALA A 280 -12.48 9.05 -28.31
C ALA A 280 -12.76 7.67 -27.73
N SER A 281 -13.82 7.55 -26.94
CA SER A 281 -14.33 6.31 -26.38
C SER A 281 -15.82 6.22 -26.56
N LEU A 282 -16.31 5.01 -26.89
CA LEU A 282 -17.73 4.75 -27.05
C LEU A 282 -18.34 4.39 -25.70
N SER A 283 -19.45 5.02 -25.33
CA SER A 283 -20.19 4.69 -24.11
C SER A 283 -20.66 3.23 -24.12
N SER A 284 -20.84 2.63 -22.95
CA SER A 284 -21.37 1.27 -22.83
C SER A 284 -22.79 1.12 -23.43
N SER A 285 -23.55 2.21 -23.52
CA SER A 285 -24.87 2.25 -24.21
C SER A 285 -24.75 2.29 -25.73
N GLN A 286 -23.59 2.60 -26.28
CA GLN A 286 -23.31 2.87 -27.70
C GLN A 286 -24.13 4.04 -28.30
N LYS A 287 -24.66 4.92 -27.46
CA LYS A 287 -25.42 6.10 -27.88
C LYS A 287 -24.54 7.35 -27.97
N PHE A 288 -23.42 7.36 -27.23
CA PHE A 288 -22.54 8.52 -27.07
C PHE A 288 -21.08 8.18 -27.28
N LEU A 289 -20.33 9.14 -27.76
CA LEU A 289 -18.85 9.13 -27.76
C LEU A 289 -18.37 10.21 -26.83
N THR A 290 -17.49 9.86 -25.89
CA THR A 290 -16.71 10.83 -25.14
C THR A 290 -15.45 11.13 -25.94
N MET A 291 -15.22 12.38 -26.27
CA MET A 291 -14.08 12.86 -27.07
C MET A 291 -13.19 13.77 -26.27
N GLU A 292 -11.90 13.57 -26.38
CA GLU A 292 -10.88 14.49 -25.92
C GLU A 292 -10.30 15.27 -27.10
N LEU A 293 -10.49 16.59 -27.07
CA LEU A 293 -9.95 17.49 -28.08
C LEU A 293 -8.78 18.29 -27.49
N ARG A 294 -7.75 18.51 -28.30
CA ARG A 294 -6.62 19.39 -27.98
C ARG A 294 -6.55 20.52 -28.98
N HIS A 295 -5.95 21.64 -28.56
CA HIS A 295 -5.58 22.68 -29.49
C HIS A 295 -4.56 22.15 -30.50
N CYS A 296 -4.78 22.44 -31.78
CA CYS A 296 -3.76 22.22 -32.81
C CYS A 296 -2.53 23.02 -32.40
N GLN A 297 -1.51 22.33 -31.85
CA GLN A 297 -0.24 23.02 -31.62
C GLN A 297 0.27 23.51 -32.97
N GLU A 298 0.50 24.81 -33.10
CA GLU A 298 1.49 25.27 -34.08
C GLU A 298 2.71 24.39 -33.82
N LYS A 299 3.21 23.72 -34.86
CA LYS A 299 4.44 22.93 -34.75
C LYS A 299 5.53 23.89 -34.32
N VAL A 300 5.71 24.01 -33.00
CA VAL A 300 6.93 24.62 -32.48
C VAL A 300 8.04 23.71 -32.97
N ASN A 301 8.72 24.18 -33.99
CA ASN A 301 9.84 23.49 -34.60
C ASN A 301 10.90 23.37 -33.50
N ARG A 302 10.90 22.25 -32.77
CA ARG A 302 11.92 21.93 -31.76
C ARG A 302 13.32 21.91 -32.41
N ASP A 303 13.37 21.64 -33.70
CA ASP A 303 14.60 21.64 -34.49
C ASP A 303 15.23 23.05 -34.71
N LYS A 304 14.51 24.14 -34.38
CA LYS A 304 15.05 25.52 -34.43
C LYS A 304 15.64 26.04 -33.12
N LYS A 305 15.61 25.26 -32.04
CA LYS A 305 16.18 25.69 -30.74
C LYS A 305 17.65 25.32 -30.54
N GLU A 306 18.23 24.51 -31.46
CA GLU A 306 19.67 24.18 -31.39
C GLU A 306 20.58 25.15 -32.19
N GLU A 307 20.03 26.06 -32.98
CA GLU A 307 20.81 27.05 -33.68
C GLU A 307 20.64 28.44 -32.99
N GLU A 308 21.75 28.95 -32.44
CA GLU A 308 21.98 30.26 -31.83
C GLU A 308 21.83 30.33 -30.29
N VAL A 309 22.46 29.46 -29.53
CA VAL A 309 22.95 29.85 -28.20
C VAL A 309 24.29 30.53 -28.41
N LYS A 310 24.34 31.87 -28.30
CA LYS A 310 25.60 32.61 -28.33
C LYS A 310 26.49 32.10 -27.20
N PRO A 311 27.81 31.81 -27.45
CA PRO A 311 28.69 31.24 -26.41
C PRO A 311 28.78 32.02 -25.09
N ASP A 312 28.44 33.32 -25.14
CA ASP A 312 28.50 34.23 -23.99
C ASP A 312 27.28 34.13 -23.03
N MET A 313 26.31 33.23 -23.28
CA MET A 313 25.08 33.09 -22.48
C MET A 313 24.89 31.65 -21.95
N SER A 314 25.95 30.92 -21.70
CA SER A 314 25.92 29.55 -21.19
C SER A 314 25.81 29.50 -19.66
N PHE A 315 24.79 30.13 -19.10
CA PHE A 315 24.44 29.93 -17.70
C PHE A 315 22.98 29.52 -17.58
N GLU A 316 22.68 28.72 -16.58
CA GLU A 316 21.32 28.33 -16.22
C GLU A 316 20.84 29.24 -15.08
N LEU A 317 19.75 29.96 -15.29
CA LEU A 317 19.10 30.80 -14.29
C LEU A 317 17.78 30.17 -13.88
N GLU A 318 17.66 29.85 -12.58
CA GLU A 318 16.38 29.52 -11.96
C GLU A 318 15.80 30.79 -11.32
N LEU A 319 14.75 31.35 -11.90
CA LEU A 319 14.08 32.53 -11.41
C LEU A 319 12.82 32.19 -10.64
N TRP A 320 12.76 32.56 -9.36
CA TRP A 320 11.60 32.41 -8.50
C TRP A 320 10.77 33.69 -8.53
N THR A 321 9.50 33.57 -8.93
CA THR A 321 8.57 34.72 -8.95
C THR A 321 7.41 34.47 -8.00
N TRP A 322 6.96 35.54 -7.32
CA TRP A 322 5.92 35.45 -6.30
C TRP A 322 4.52 35.08 -6.82
N ASN A 323 4.27 35.23 -8.10
CA ASN A 323 2.97 35.01 -8.74
C ASN A 323 2.92 33.79 -9.67
N GLU A 324 3.95 32.94 -9.68
CA GLU A 324 3.88 31.65 -10.36
C GLU A 324 2.99 30.70 -9.59
N ILE A 325 2.25 29.86 -10.35
CA ILE A 325 1.33 28.87 -9.76
C ILE A 325 2.08 27.77 -8.99
N GLU A 326 3.28 27.43 -9.42
CA GLU A 326 4.13 26.40 -8.80
C GLU A 326 5.56 26.89 -8.70
N VAL A 327 6.18 26.69 -7.53
CA VAL A 327 7.59 27.00 -7.32
C VAL A 327 8.50 26.18 -8.26
N PRO A 328 9.70 26.66 -8.63
CA PRO A 328 10.60 25.97 -9.55
C PRO A 328 10.91 24.52 -9.20
N THR A 329 10.99 24.18 -7.90
CA THR A 329 11.20 22.80 -7.45
C THR A 329 10.06 21.85 -7.78
N LEU A 330 8.83 22.33 -7.97
CA LEU A 330 7.71 21.55 -8.46
C LEU A 330 7.70 21.44 -10.00
N GLN A 331 8.07 22.53 -10.68
CA GLN A 331 8.10 22.59 -12.15
C GLN A 331 9.04 21.53 -12.73
N THR A 332 10.19 21.24 -12.07
CA THR A 332 11.15 20.23 -12.53
C THR A 332 10.63 18.78 -12.47
N ARG A 333 9.51 18.52 -11.79
CA ARG A 333 8.96 17.17 -11.60
C ARG A 333 7.97 16.70 -12.66
N GLY A 334 7.93 17.36 -13.81
CA GLY A 334 7.29 16.85 -15.04
C GLY A 334 5.75 16.84 -15.06
N ARG A 335 5.08 17.40 -14.06
CA ARG A 335 3.60 17.54 -14.07
C ARG A 335 3.12 18.74 -14.89
N TYR A 336 3.99 19.70 -15.12
CA TYR A 336 3.67 20.98 -15.77
C TYR A 336 3.30 20.85 -17.27
N PHE A 337 3.75 19.79 -17.91
CA PHE A 337 3.61 19.64 -19.37
C PHE A 337 2.56 18.59 -19.79
N ARG A 338 1.59 18.28 -18.93
CA ARG A 338 0.50 17.40 -19.38
C ARG A 338 -0.37 18.13 -20.39
N PRO A 339 -0.58 17.55 -21.58
CA PRO A 339 -1.49 18.11 -22.56
C PRO A 339 -2.88 18.28 -21.97
N GLN A 340 -3.47 19.45 -22.15
CA GLN A 340 -4.84 19.72 -21.70
C GLN A 340 -5.80 19.32 -22.81
N TYR A 341 -6.80 18.50 -22.46
CA TYR A 341 -7.81 18.02 -23.40
C TYR A 341 -9.19 18.48 -22.96
N SER A 342 -9.82 19.36 -23.72
CA SER A 342 -11.24 19.65 -23.54
C SER A 342 -12.08 18.42 -23.87
N LYS A 343 -13.08 18.13 -23.03
CA LYS A 343 -13.91 16.93 -23.15
C LYS A 343 -15.26 17.28 -23.75
N TYR A 344 -15.68 16.46 -24.70
CA TYR A 344 -16.94 16.61 -25.41
C TYR A 344 -17.71 15.30 -25.38
N ILE A 345 -19.03 15.38 -25.29
CA ILE A 345 -19.92 14.26 -25.58
C ILE A 345 -20.55 14.48 -26.94
N TYR A 346 -20.43 13.47 -27.80
CA TYR A 346 -21.07 13.41 -29.10
C TYR A 346 -22.23 12.42 -29.08
N ASP A 347 -23.43 12.91 -29.26
CA ASP A 347 -24.64 12.09 -29.40
C ASP A 347 -24.74 11.56 -30.83
N ILE A 348 -24.68 10.22 -30.98
CA ILE A 348 -24.59 9.56 -32.29
C ILE A 348 -25.87 9.74 -33.08
N ALA A 349 -27.04 9.72 -32.44
CA ALA A 349 -28.34 9.83 -33.12
C ALA A 349 -28.61 11.25 -33.63
N SER A 350 -28.34 12.26 -32.79
CA SER A 350 -28.59 13.65 -33.16
C SER A 350 -27.38 14.31 -33.88
N LYS A 351 -26.24 13.63 -33.93
CA LYS A 351 -24.95 14.15 -34.47
C LYS A 351 -24.50 15.46 -33.82
N LYS A 352 -24.94 15.71 -32.61
CA LYS A 352 -24.59 16.91 -31.83
C LYS A 352 -23.40 16.65 -30.90
N MET A 353 -22.45 17.58 -30.93
CA MET A 353 -21.31 17.60 -30.03
C MET A 353 -21.49 18.70 -28.99
N THR A 354 -21.30 18.37 -27.71
CA THR A 354 -21.44 19.30 -26.60
C THR A 354 -20.17 19.28 -25.75
N GLU A 355 -19.56 20.44 -25.48
CA GLU A 355 -18.47 20.55 -24.54
C GLU A 355 -18.97 20.30 -23.12
N VAL A 356 -18.33 19.35 -22.41
CA VAL A 356 -18.75 18.93 -21.08
C VAL A 356 -17.71 19.20 -20.01
N ALA A 357 -16.45 19.39 -20.38
CA ALA A 357 -15.43 19.85 -19.44
C ALA A 357 -14.30 20.58 -20.16
N PRO A 358 -13.77 21.70 -19.61
CA PRO A 358 -12.62 22.41 -20.17
C PRO A 358 -11.34 21.56 -20.02
N GLY A 359 -10.28 21.96 -20.75
CA GLY A 359 -9.04 21.16 -20.86
C GLY A 359 -8.33 20.84 -19.56
N HIS A 360 -8.44 21.71 -18.57
CA HIS A 360 -7.84 21.56 -17.25
C HIS A 360 -8.68 20.80 -16.23
N ALA A 361 -9.94 20.49 -16.57
CA ALA A 361 -10.89 19.86 -15.67
C ALA A 361 -10.97 18.33 -15.87
N ASP A 362 -11.30 17.61 -14.81
CA ASP A 362 -11.52 16.16 -14.85
C ASP A 362 -13.00 15.84 -15.02
N LEU A 363 -13.33 15.17 -16.14
CA LEU A 363 -14.69 14.70 -16.40
C LEU A 363 -15.02 13.48 -15.57
N LEU A 364 -16.21 13.48 -14.97
CA LEU A 364 -16.80 12.37 -14.23
C LEU A 364 -18.12 11.98 -14.92
N GLU A 365 -18.06 10.96 -15.75
CA GLU A 365 -19.21 10.46 -16.50
C GLU A 365 -19.80 9.20 -15.88
N PRO A 366 -21.12 8.96 -16.04
CA PRO A 366 -21.77 7.74 -15.58
C PRO A 366 -21.52 6.59 -16.56
N ASP A 367 -20.40 5.88 -16.43
CA ASP A 367 -19.88 4.85 -17.36
C ASP A 367 -20.91 3.77 -17.76
N ARG A 368 -21.90 3.50 -16.91
CA ARG A 368 -22.87 2.41 -17.10
C ARG A 368 -24.28 2.88 -17.38
N ALA A 369 -24.50 4.17 -17.51
CA ALA A 369 -25.82 4.72 -17.80
C ALA A 369 -26.29 4.33 -19.20
N GLU A 370 -27.56 3.94 -19.35
CA GLU A 370 -28.19 3.75 -20.66
C GLU A 370 -28.44 5.07 -21.37
N GLU A 371 -28.76 6.12 -20.62
CA GLU A 371 -28.92 7.50 -21.08
C GLU A 371 -28.15 8.45 -20.18
N ILE A 372 -27.47 9.42 -20.77
CA ILE A 372 -26.72 10.46 -20.07
C ILE A 372 -27.45 11.78 -20.29
N HIS A 373 -28.01 12.35 -19.22
CA HIS A 373 -28.61 13.70 -19.25
C HIS A 373 -27.65 14.75 -18.70
N TYR A 374 -26.93 14.41 -17.62
CA TYR A 374 -25.91 15.25 -17.01
C TYR A 374 -24.63 14.45 -16.79
N VAL A 375 -23.52 15.18 -16.86
CA VAL A 375 -22.21 14.76 -16.40
C VAL A 375 -21.70 15.74 -15.36
N LEU A 376 -20.74 15.30 -14.57
CA LEU A 376 -20.03 16.17 -13.63
C LEU A 376 -18.58 16.37 -14.10
N TYR A 377 -18.00 17.50 -13.75
CA TYR A 377 -16.56 17.68 -13.82
C TYR A 377 -16.03 18.41 -12.58
N THR A 378 -14.76 18.18 -12.26
CA THR A 378 -14.08 18.88 -11.17
C THR A 378 -13.08 19.87 -11.73
N ASP A 379 -13.00 21.05 -11.10
CA ASP A 379 -12.11 22.15 -11.47
C ASP A 379 -11.27 22.61 -10.28
N GLU A 380 -9.97 22.37 -10.32
CA GLU A 380 -9.00 22.79 -9.31
C GLU A 380 -8.47 24.21 -9.52
N THR A 381 -8.82 24.83 -10.66
CA THR A 381 -8.24 26.14 -11.05
C THR A 381 -8.37 27.23 -10.00
N PRO A 382 -9.52 27.36 -9.26
CA PRO A 382 -9.65 28.39 -8.22
C PRO A 382 -8.66 28.23 -7.06
N TYR A 383 -8.10 27.03 -6.88
CA TYR A 383 -7.28 26.67 -5.71
C TYR A 383 -5.81 26.44 -6.02
N ARG A 384 -5.39 26.53 -7.29
CA ARG A 384 -4.03 26.15 -7.71
C ARG A 384 -2.92 26.90 -6.98
N MET A 385 -3.10 28.20 -6.72
CA MET A 385 -2.14 29.00 -5.94
C MET A 385 -2.05 28.54 -4.48
N GLN A 386 -3.07 27.85 -3.97
CA GLN A 386 -3.15 27.41 -2.58
C GLN A 386 -2.53 26.03 -2.37
N LYS A 387 -2.06 25.38 -3.43
CA LYS A 387 -1.47 24.02 -3.40
C LYS A 387 -0.29 23.89 -2.42
N GLU A 388 0.41 24.99 -2.17
CA GLU A 388 1.60 24.98 -1.33
C GLU A 388 1.27 24.94 0.17
N TRP A 389 0.07 25.42 0.56
CA TRP A 389 -0.38 25.45 1.96
C TRP A 389 -1.62 24.61 2.25
N LEU A 390 -2.22 23.94 1.26
CA LEU A 390 -3.30 22.99 1.43
C LEU A 390 -2.75 21.56 1.35
N ASN A 391 -3.17 20.70 2.27
CA ASN A 391 -2.76 19.28 2.26
C ASN A 391 -3.38 18.51 1.10
N GLU A 392 -4.64 18.72 0.85
CA GLU A 392 -5.40 18.14 -0.26
C GLU A 392 -5.91 19.24 -1.16
N MET A 393 -5.69 19.10 -2.47
CA MET A 393 -6.16 20.07 -3.45
C MET A 393 -7.68 20.06 -3.54
N PRO A 394 -8.36 21.14 -3.16
CA PRO A 394 -9.79 21.22 -3.35
C PRO A 394 -10.15 21.45 -4.83
N PHE A 395 -11.40 21.19 -5.15
CA PHE A 395 -11.98 21.45 -6.45
C PHE A 395 -13.43 21.91 -6.34
N ASP A 396 -13.87 22.69 -7.30
CA ASP A 396 -15.27 22.98 -7.52
C ASP A 396 -15.88 21.87 -8.39
N ILE A 397 -17.13 21.53 -8.14
CA ILE A 397 -17.88 20.54 -8.91
C ILE A 397 -18.91 21.26 -9.76
N TYR A 398 -18.89 20.98 -11.04
CA TYR A 398 -19.87 21.50 -12.00
C TYR A 398 -20.67 20.35 -12.62
N SER A 399 -21.94 20.59 -12.87
CA SER A 399 -22.77 19.73 -13.72
C SER A 399 -22.95 20.36 -15.09
N VAL A 400 -23.04 19.49 -16.10
CA VAL A 400 -23.31 19.93 -17.49
C VAL A 400 -24.45 19.08 -18.05
N ASN A 401 -25.51 19.76 -18.53
CA ASN A 401 -26.55 19.11 -19.30
C ASN A 401 -26.01 18.78 -20.70
N VAL A 402 -25.89 17.52 -21.05
CA VAL A 402 -25.24 17.08 -22.29
C VAL A 402 -25.98 17.49 -23.56
N ARG A 403 -27.30 17.76 -23.47
CA ARG A 403 -28.09 18.19 -24.62
C ARG A 403 -27.99 19.69 -24.90
N THR A 404 -27.99 20.50 -23.84
CA THR A 404 -28.00 21.96 -23.93
C THR A 404 -26.63 22.61 -23.81
N GLY A 405 -25.68 21.93 -23.18
CA GLY A 405 -24.38 22.48 -22.78
C GLY A 405 -24.45 23.43 -21.57
N LYS A 406 -25.61 23.56 -20.93
CA LYS A 406 -25.78 24.42 -19.76
C LYS A 406 -24.95 23.88 -18.61
N LYS A 407 -24.00 24.72 -18.13
CA LYS A 407 -23.14 24.45 -16.97
C LYS A 407 -23.77 25.03 -15.72
N GLN A 408 -23.67 24.34 -14.60
CA GLN A 408 -24.14 24.78 -13.29
C GLN A 408 -23.14 24.37 -12.21
N LEU A 409 -22.81 25.29 -11.31
CA LEU A 409 -22.00 24.98 -10.13
C LEU A 409 -22.84 24.11 -9.17
N VAL A 410 -22.28 22.96 -8.81
CA VAL A 410 -22.86 21.98 -7.90
C VAL A 410 -22.37 22.19 -6.47
N GLY A 411 -21.08 22.45 -6.31
CA GLY A 411 -20.49 22.71 -5.01
C GLY A 411 -19.05 23.21 -5.11
N ARG A 412 -18.58 23.81 -4.03
CA ARG A 412 -17.24 24.40 -3.93
C ARG A 412 -16.41 23.74 -2.86
N ASN A 413 -15.09 23.77 -3.05
CA ASN A 413 -14.12 23.34 -2.03
C ASN A 413 -14.32 21.88 -1.58
N TYR A 414 -14.72 21.01 -2.50
CA TYR A 414 -14.77 19.57 -2.26
C TYR A 414 -13.36 18.98 -2.30
N ARG A 415 -13.12 17.94 -1.49
CA ARG A 415 -11.83 17.22 -1.43
C ARG A 415 -11.96 15.74 -1.83
N THR A 416 -13.20 15.24 -1.89
CA THR A 416 -13.51 13.88 -2.31
C THR A 416 -14.33 13.89 -3.59
N ARG A 417 -13.83 13.17 -4.62
CA ARG A 417 -14.49 13.14 -5.93
C ARG A 417 -15.85 12.48 -5.85
N PRO A 418 -16.88 13.02 -6.53
CA PRO A 418 -18.17 12.38 -6.70
C PRO A 418 -18.03 10.97 -7.27
N ARG A 419 -18.86 10.07 -6.81
CA ARG A 419 -18.91 8.69 -7.28
C ARG A 419 -20.29 8.37 -7.82
N TRP A 420 -20.36 7.97 -9.10
CA TRP A 420 -21.61 7.57 -9.74
C TRP A 420 -22.10 6.22 -9.24
N SER A 421 -23.41 6.09 -9.07
CA SER A 421 -24.09 4.84 -8.81
C SER A 421 -23.97 3.89 -10.01
N MET A 422 -24.17 2.60 -9.77
CA MET A 422 -23.99 1.56 -10.79
C MET A 422 -24.95 1.65 -11.96
N ASN A 423 -26.10 2.28 -11.77
CA ASN A 423 -27.08 2.55 -12.83
C ASN A 423 -26.88 3.92 -13.51
N GLY A 424 -25.89 4.71 -13.03
CA GLY A 424 -25.56 6.03 -13.57
C GLY A 424 -26.62 7.11 -13.34
N LYS A 425 -27.63 6.86 -12.48
CA LYS A 425 -28.69 7.83 -12.21
C LYS A 425 -28.28 8.88 -11.18
N TRP A 426 -27.46 8.51 -10.20
CA TRP A 426 -27.06 9.38 -9.11
C TRP A 426 -25.55 9.41 -8.95
N ALA A 427 -25.02 10.56 -8.55
CA ALA A 427 -23.67 10.65 -8.03
C ALA A 427 -23.71 11.06 -6.56
N VAL A 428 -22.94 10.39 -5.69
CA VAL A 428 -22.81 10.77 -4.30
C VAL A 428 -21.50 11.49 -4.08
N MET A 429 -21.52 12.49 -3.19
CA MET A 429 -20.39 13.33 -2.88
C MET A 429 -20.42 13.77 -1.42
N TYR A 430 -19.26 13.75 -0.77
CA TYR A 430 -19.12 14.21 0.60
C TYR A 430 -18.76 15.71 0.63
N ASP A 431 -19.59 16.50 1.27
CA ASP A 431 -19.31 17.92 1.56
C ASP A 431 -18.49 18.03 2.85
N PRO A 432 -17.20 18.39 2.77
CA PRO A 432 -16.34 18.39 3.95
C PRO A 432 -16.61 19.57 4.89
N VAL A 433 -17.29 20.62 4.43
CA VAL A 433 -17.65 21.80 5.25
C VAL A 433 -18.94 21.56 5.99
N ALA A 434 -19.96 21.07 5.29
CA ALA A 434 -21.24 20.71 5.90
C ALA A 434 -21.19 19.37 6.64
N GLN A 435 -20.17 18.56 6.39
CA GLN A 435 -19.97 17.22 6.95
C GLN A 435 -21.12 16.25 6.65
N VAL A 436 -21.67 16.33 5.43
CA VAL A 436 -22.79 15.51 4.97
C VAL A 436 -22.49 14.85 3.63
N TRP A 437 -23.16 13.72 3.35
CA TRP A 437 -23.22 13.15 2.02
C TRP A 437 -24.39 13.74 1.26
N ASN A 438 -24.12 14.23 0.06
CA ASN A 438 -25.10 14.71 -0.90
C ASN A 438 -25.23 13.74 -2.06
N LYS A 439 -26.42 13.68 -2.64
CA LYS A 439 -26.66 13.04 -3.92
C LYS A 439 -26.96 14.08 -4.99
N PHE A 440 -26.40 13.90 -6.15
CA PHE A 440 -26.73 14.59 -7.39
C PHE A 440 -27.57 13.66 -8.26
N ASP A 441 -28.76 14.13 -8.69
CA ASP A 441 -29.62 13.40 -9.60
C ASP A 441 -29.14 13.66 -11.05
N GLY A 442 -28.61 12.64 -11.69
CA GLY A 442 -28.11 12.70 -13.07
C GLY A 442 -29.19 12.85 -14.13
N THR A 443 -30.48 12.77 -13.76
CA THR A 443 -31.63 12.97 -14.66
C THR A 443 -32.15 14.40 -14.58
N THR A 444 -32.30 14.94 -13.35
CA THR A 444 -32.89 16.28 -13.13
C THR A 444 -31.83 17.38 -12.97
N GLY A 445 -30.64 17.03 -12.52
CA GLY A 445 -29.55 17.97 -12.17
C GLY A 445 -29.69 18.57 -10.77
N GLU A 446 -30.56 18.00 -9.91
CA GLU A 446 -30.80 18.47 -8.55
C GLU A 446 -29.84 17.83 -7.54
N ILE A 447 -29.58 18.56 -6.45
CA ILE A 447 -28.79 18.09 -5.32
C ILE A 447 -29.70 17.99 -4.10
N SER A 448 -29.47 16.95 -3.28
CA SER A 448 -30.12 16.79 -2.00
C SER A 448 -29.20 16.09 -0.99
N ASP A 449 -29.32 16.49 0.29
CA ASP A 449 -28.68 15.77 1.41
C ASP A 449 -29.33 14.39 1.58
N ILE A 450 -28.46 13.39 1.86
CA ILE A 450 -28.89 12.00 2.06
C ILE A 450 -28.42 11.42 3.41
N SER A 451 -27.69 12.18 4.24
CA SER A 451 -27.07 11.63 5.44
C SER A 451 -27.47 12.30 6.74
N THR A 452 -28.00 13.54 6.74
CA THR A 452 -28.40 14.24 7.98
C THR A 452 -29.42 13.45 8.82
N ALA A 453 -30.29 12.70 8.17
CA ALA A 453 -31.29 11.86 8.85
C ALA A 453 -30.70 10.64 9.60
N ILE A 454 -29.42 10.33 9.43
CA ILE A 454 -28.73 9.26 10.17
C ILE A 454 -28.65 9.58 11.66
N GLY A 455 -28.43 10.83 12.02
CA GLY A 455 -28.35 11.29 13.41
C GLY A 455 -27.04 10.90 14.15
N TYR A 456 -26.07 10.37 13.42
CA TYR A 456 -24.71 10.09 13.90
C TYR A 456 -23.69 10.69 12.94
N PRO A 457 -22.49 11.11 13.43
CA PRO A 457 -21.42 11.55 12.57
C PRO A 457 -21.01 10.48 11.54
N ILE A 458 -20.90 10.91 10.29
CA ILE A 458 -20.44 10.06 9.19
C ILE A 458 -19.04 10.44 8.75
N PHE A 459 -18.37 11.26 9.54
CA PHE A 459 -17.00 11.74 9.39
C PHE A 459 -16.14 11.31 10.60
N GLU A 460 -14.83 11.32 10.45
CA GLU A 460 -13.89 10.90 11.48
C GLU A 460 -13.94 11.83 12.70
N GLU A 461 -14.59 11.36 13.78
CA GLU A 461 -14.85 12.15 15.00
C GLU A 461 -13.56 12.45 15.80
N THR A 462 -12.55 11.61 15.65
CA THR A 462 -11.26 11.74 16.34
C THR A 462 -10.21 12.50 15.53
N TYR A 463 -10.61 13.10 14.40
CA TYR A 463 -9.71 13.80 13.51
C TYR A 463 -9.12 15.06 14.14
N ASP A 464 -7.82 15.09 14.33
CA ASP A 464 -7.09 16.12 15.07
C ASP A 464 -6.22 17.02 14.19
N LYS A 465 -6.45 17.02 12.87
CA LYS A 465 -5.71 17.87 11.93
C LYS A 465 -6.51 19.12 11.56
N PRO A 466 -5.85 20.24 11.22
CA PRO A 466 -6.52 21.54 11.01
C PRO A 466 -7.17 21.69 9.62
N ASN A 467 -7.52 20.61 8.96
CA ASN A 467 -8.33 20.60 7.75
C ASN A 467 -9.67 19.89 8.00
N PRO A 468 -10.67 20.02 7.12
CA PRO A 468 -11.96 19.38 7.33
C PRO A 468 -11.85 17.86 7.49
N ALA A 469 -12.54 17.30 8.49
CA ALA A 469 -12.54 15.87 8.76
C ALA A 469 -13.08 15.07 7.56
N PRO A 470 -12.39 13.99 7.13
CA PRO A 470 -12.88 13.14 6.05
C PRO A 470 -14.07 12.31 6.50
N ALA A 471 -14.92 11.89 5.55
CA ALA A 471 -15.93 10.89 5.82
C ALA A 471 -15.29 9.52 6.09
N TYR A 472 -15.95 8.66 6.87
CA TYR A 472 -15.56 7.26 7.03
C TYR A 472 -15.60 6.46 5.72
N GLY A 473 -16.35 6.94 4.71
CA GLY A 473 -16.32 6.45 3.34
C GLY A 473 -17.52 5.60 2.93
N ILE A 474 -17.43 5.06 1.71
CA ILE A 474 -18.45 4.22 1.08
C ILE A 474 -18.00 2.76 1.15
N ALA A 475 -18.87 1.89 1.70
CA ALA A 475 -18.68 0.44 1.70
C ALA A 475 -18.94 -0.17 0.32
N GLY A 476 -19.95 0.34 -0.39
CA GLY A 476 -20.34 -0.13 -1.71
C GLY A 476 -21.74 0.25 -2.11
N TRP A 477 -22.26 -0.44 -3.12
CA TRP A 477 -23.56 -0.18 -3.77
C TRP A 477 -24.38 -1.47 -3.90
N THR A 478 -25.69 -1.36 -3.86
CA THR A 478 -26.53 -2.46 -4.30
C THR A 478 -26.46 -2.64 -5.82
N ALA A 479 -26.66 -3.86 -6.31
CA ALA A 479 -26.49 -4.19 -7.73
C ALA A 479 -27.46 -3.45 -8.67
N ASP A 480 -28.63 -3.05 -8.17
CA ASP A 480 -29.58 -2.19 -8.87
C ASP A 480 -29.16 -0.72 -8.95
N GLY A 481 -28.14 -0.34 -8.17
CA GLY A 481 -27.63 1.03 -8.08
C GLY A 481 -28.56 1.99 -7.34
N ASN A 482 -29.61 1.51 -6.67
CA ASN A 482 -30.58 2.34 -5.99
C ASN A 482 -30.19 2.67 -4.54
N ASN A 483 -29.24 1.95 -3.96
CA ASN A 483 -28.76 2.23 -2.62
C ASN A 483 -27.26 2.33 -2.58
N VAL A 484 -26.76 3.23 -1.72
CA VAL A 484 -25.37 3.31 -1.30
C VAL A 484 -25.23 2.84 0.14
N LEU A 485 -24.16 2.13 0.42
CA LEU A 485 -23.76 1.72 1.77
C LEU A 485 -22.58 2.58 2.21
N ILE A 486 -22.74 3.32 3.30
CA ILE A 486 -21.69 4.18 3.88
C ILE A 486 -21.37 3.75 5.30
N TYR A 487 -20.24 4.22 5.82
CA TYR A 487 -19.80 3.98 7.18
C TYR A 487 -20.12 5.17 8.11
N ASP A 488 -20.48 4.88 9.36
CA ASP A 488 -20.16 5.75 10.50
C ASP A 488 -18.93 5.21 11.26
N ALA A 489 -18.66 5.67 12.47
CA ALA A 489 -17.55 5.18 13.29
C ALA A 489 -17.60 3.66 13.49
N TYR A 490 -18.76 3.07 13.66
CA TYR A 490 -18.98 1.68 14.08
C TYR A 490 -19.75 0.85 13.07
N ASP A 491 -20.84 1.39 12.53
CA ASP A 491 -21.83 0.65 11.75
C ASP A 491 -21.84 1.02 10.27
N TRP A 492 -22.60 0.26 9.48
CA TRP A 492 -22.92 0.56 8.10
C TRP A 492 -24.33 1.12 7.98
N TRP A 493 -24.51 2.08 7.10
CA TRP A 493 -25.79 2.70 6.79
C TRP A 493 -26.16 2.48 5.34
N LYS A 494 -27.37 1.96 5.12
CA LYS A 494 -27.95 1.82 3.79
C LYS A 494 -28.82 3.03 3.51
N ILE A 495 -28.51 3.74 2.43
CA ILE A 495 -29.19 4.97 2.02
C ILE A 495 -29.88 4.70 0.69
N ASP A 496 -31.18 4.90 0.65
CA ASP A 496 -32.00 4.85 -0.55
C ASP A 496 -31.84 6.14 -1.36
N LEU A 497 -31.28 6.03 -2.55
CA LEU A 497 -31.07 7.16 -3.45
C LEU A 497 -32.32 7.56 -4.22
N THR A 498 -33.38 6.72 -4.26
CA THR A 498 -34.67 7.11 -4.85
C THR A 498 -35.39 8.12 -3.98
N GLY A 499 -35.11 8.14 -2.68
CA GLY A 499 -35.73 9.03 -1.70
C GLY A 499 -37.05 8.50 -1.14
N GLU A 500 -37.39 7.25 -1.41
CA GLU A 500 -38.63 6.63 -0.92
C GLU A 500 -38.51 6.16 0.54
N CYS A 501 -37.29 5.84 1.00
CA CYS A 501 -37.00 5.34 2.32
C CYS A 501 -36.01 6.21 3.08
N GLN A 502 -36.15 6.26 4.41
CA GLN A 502 -35.16 6.88 5.30
C GLN A 502 -33.89 6.01 5.39
N PRO A 503 -32.71 6.60 5.75
CA PRO A 503 -31.50 5.84 6.02
C PRO A 503 -31.73 4.75 7.06
N GLU A 504 -31.24 3.53 6.80
CA GLU A 504 -31.37 2.38 7.67
C GLU A 504 -29.99 1.97 8.20
N CYS A 505 -29.83 1.80 9.52
CA CYS A 505 -28.64 1.16 10.07
C CYS A 505 -28.56 -0.29 9.60
N PHE A 506 -27.76 -0.55 8.57
CA PHE A 506 -27.70 -1.84 7.88
C PHE A 506 -27.19 -2.97 8.80
N THR A 507 -26.21 -2.69 9.65
CA THR A 507 -25.64 -3.62 10.64
C THR A 507 -26.45 -3.68 11.96
N LYS A 508 -27.66 -3.08 11.97
CA LYS A 508 -28.62 -3.12 13.09
C LYS A 508 -28.05 -2.59 14.41
N GLY A 509 -27.08 -1.67 14.35
CA GLY A 509 -26.45 -1.04 15.50
C GLY A 509 -25.54 -1.98 16.31
N TYR A 510 -25.13 -3.11 15.73
CA TYR A 510 -24.24 -4.06 16.39
C TYR A 510 -22.90 -3.42 16.76
N GLY A 511 -22.33 -2.62 15.84
CA GLY A 511 -21.03 -1.98 16.04
C GLY A 511 -21.05 -1.01 17.22
N ARG A 512 -21.95 -0.04 17.20
CA ARG A 512 -22.08 1.00 18.25
C ARG A 512 -22.45 0.40 19.61
N LYS A 513 -23.37 -0.56 19.65
CA LYS A 513 -23.75 -1.24 20.90
C LYS A 513 -22.59 -1.93 21.59
N ASN A 514 -21.66 -2.50 20.82
CA ASN A 514 -20.54 -3.27 21.34
C ASN A 514 -19.21 -2.50 21.31
N GLN A 515 -19.21 -1.23 20.89
CA GLN A 515 -18.01 -0.42 20.66
C GLN A 515 -17.01 -1.12 19.73
N LYS A 516 -17.52 -1.69 18.63
CA LYS A 516 -16.75 -2.41 17.63
C LYS A 516 -16.96 -1.79 16.25
N SER A 517 -15.88 -1.36 15.62
CA SER A 517 -15.96 -0.84 14.26
C SER A 517 -16.05 -1.98 13.25
N ILE A 518 -16.96 -1.85 12.26
CA ILE A 518 -17.20 -2.85 11.23
C ILE A 518 -16.72 -2.29 9.90
N ARG A 519 -15.74 -2.94 9.26
CA ARG A 519 -15.18 -2.50 7.98
C ARG A 519 -15.09 -3.68 7.00
N LYS A 520 -15.25 -3.42 5.73
CA LYS A 520 -15.04 -4.42 4.68
C LYS A 520 -13.58 -4.87 4.66
N MET A 521 -13.33 -6.17 4.65
CA MET A 521 -11.97 -6.70 4.49
C MET A 521 -11.59 -6.72 3.02
N THR A 522 -10.36 -6.25 2.73
CA THR A 522 -9.78 -6.32 1.39
C THR A 522 -9.38 -7.76 1.06
N SER A 523 -9.73 -8.23 -0.13
CA SER A 523 -9.34 -9.55 -0.67
C SER A 523 -9.43 -9.54 -2.19
N ASN A 524 -9.12 -10.67 -2.83
CA ASN A 524 -9.29 -10.83 -4.28
C ASN A 524 -10.77 -10.84 -4.74
N ILE A 525 -11.70 -10.95 -3.82
CA ILE A 525 -13.15 -10.86 -4.08
C ILE A 525 -13.73 -9.52 -3.64
N ASP A 526 -12.87 -8.55 -3.36
CA ASP A 526 -13.29 -7.21 -2.99
C ASP A 526 -14.10 -6.57 -4.14
N LYS A 527 -15.33 -6.21 -3.82
CA LYS A 527 -16.29 -5.63 -4.74
C LYS A 527 -16.84 -4.35 -4.15
N GLU A 528 -17.24 -3.46 -5.05
CA GLU A 528 -18.01 -2.27 -4.69
C GLU A 528 -19.51 -2.44 -4.92
N VAL A 529 -19.93 -3.53 -5.55
CA VAL A 529 -21.32 -3.82 -5.93
C VAL A 529 -21.75 -5.14 -5.36
N PHE A 530 -22.83 -5.12 -4.61
CA PHE A 530 -23.35 -6.28 -3.88
C PHE A 530 -24.69 -6.76 -4.47
N ASN A 531 -24.74 -8.05 -4.81
CA ASN A 531 -25.97 -8.70 -5.20
C ASN A 531 -26.79 -9.11 -3.98
N PRO A 532 -28.13 -9.26 -4.10
CA PRO A 532 -29.01 -9.57 -2.96
C PRO A 532 -28.65 -10.82 -2.16
N ASP A 533 -28.03 -11.81 -2.82
CA ASP A 533 -27.66 -13.10 -2.22
C ASP A 533 -26.18 -13.19 -1.82
N GLU A 534 -25.45 -12.09 -1.93
CA GLU A 534 -24.03 -12.07 -1.57
C GLU A 534 -23.79 -11.98 -0.08
N THR A 535 -22.65 -12.50 0.31
CA THR A 535 -22.10 -12.39 1.67
C THR A 535 -20.77 -11.67 1.58
N ILE A 536 -20.60 -10.64 2.40
CA ILE A 536 -19.41 -9.79 2.47
C ILE A 536 -18.59 -10.24 3.67
N ILE A 537 -17.28 -10.33 3.53
CA ILE A 537 -16.38 -10.57 4.64
C ILE A 537 -15.98 -9.22 5.24
N VAL A 538 -16.18 -9.09 6.53
CA VAL A 538 -15.91 -7.86 7.28
C VAL A 538 -14.99 -8.11 8.46
N SER A 539 -14.14 -7.15 8.76
CA SER A 539 -13.41 -7.03 10.02
C SER A 539 -14.34 -6.39 11.05
N VAL A 540 -14.32 -6.92 12.26
CA VAL A 540 -14.99 -6.36 13.44
C VAL A 540 -13.91 -6.13 14.48
N TRP A 541 -13.57 -4.85 14.67
CA TRP A 541 -12.47 -4.41 15.54
C TRP A 541 -13.01 -3.88 16.85
N ASP A 542 -12.54 -4.42 17.96
CA ASP A 542 -12.90 -3.99 19.32
C ASP A 542 -11.97 -2.85 19.78
N GLU A 543 -12.52 -1.65 19.97
CA GLU A 543 -11.74 -0.46 20.34
C GLU A 543 -11.28 -0.45 21.81
N ASN A 544 -11.78 -1.37 22.65
CA ASN A 544 -11.38 -1.48 24.05
C ASN A 544 -10.24 -2.49 24.23
N THR A 545 -10.33 -3.65 23.56
CA THR A 545 -9.36 -4.74 23.73
C THR A 545 -8.33 -4.80 22.60
N MET A 546 -8.55 -4.11 21.48
CA MET A 546 -7.78 -4.19 20.23
C MET A 546 -7.84 -5.59 19.59
N ASP A 547 -8.85 -6.37 19.94
CA ASP A 547 -9.10 -7.67 19.32
C ASP A 547 -9.80 -7.50 18.00
N GLU A 548 -9.46 -8.34 17.04
CA GLU A 548 -10.12 -8.36 15.75
C GLU A 548 -10.90 -9.66 15.55
N GLY A 549 -12.03 -9.56 14.88
CA GLY A 549 -12.81 -10.68 14.41
C GLY A 549 -13.04 -10.61 12.91
N VAL A 550 -13.11 -11.77 12.27
CA VAL A 550 -13.57 -11.91 10.89
C VAL A 550 -15.02 -12.39 10.93
N PHE A 551 -15.89 -11.63 10.28
CA PHE A 551 -17.32 -11.92 10.25
C PHE A 551 -17.81 -11.97 8.79
N SER A 552 -18.91 -12.66 8.58
CA SER A 552 -19.67 -12.55 7.34
C SER A 552 -20.89 -11.66 7.58
N LEU A 553 -21.17 -10.77 6.63
CA LEU A 553 -22.30 -9.85 6.60
C LEU A 553 -23.14 -10.15 5.37
N ASP A 554 -24.39 -10.57 5.53
CA ASP A 554 -25.31 -10.78 4.42
C ASP A 554 -26.04 -9.49 4.01
N MET A 555 -26.69 -9.51 2.85
CA MET A 555 -27.41 -8.35 2.33
C MET A 555 -28.73 -8.04 3.07
N LYS A 556 -29.02 -8.74 4.17
CA LYS A 556 -30.08 -8.41 5.14
C LYS A 556 -29.52 -7.77 6.41
N GLY A 557 -28.21 -7.49 6.42
CA GLY A 557 -27.50 -6.85 7.54
C GLY A 557 -27.23 -7.79 8.72
N ARG A 558 -27.28 -9.11 8.53
CA ARG A 558 -27.01 -10.08 9.58
C ARG A 558 -25.53 -10.42 9.63
N LEU A 559 -24.92 -10.19 10.78
CA LEU A 559 -23.54 -10.56 11.07
C LEU A 559 -23.47 -11.98 11.62
N LYS A 560 -22.51 -12.76 11.11
CA LYS A 560 -22.15 -14.08 11.65
C LYS A 560 -20.65 -14.10 11.90
N LYS A 561 -20.25 -14.34 13.13
CA LYS A 561 -18.84 -14.51 13.52
C LYS A 561 -18.26 -15.75 12.86
N LEU A 562 -17.10 -15.62 12.23
CA LEU A 562 -16.31 -16.71 11.65
C LEU A 562 -15.13 -17.05 12.55
N THR A 563 -14.39 -16.04 12.99
CA THR A 563 -13.32 -16.16 14.00
C THR A 563 -13.16 -14.83 14.73
N GLU A 564 -12.61 -14.84 15.94
CA GLU A 564 -12.32 -13.64 16.74
C GLU A 564 -11.30 -14.00 17.82
N GLY A 565 -10.43 -13.08 18.17
CA GLY A 565 -9.46 -13.23 19.26
C GLY A 565 -8.46 -12.08 19.32
N PRO A 566 -7.49 -12.17 20.24
CA PRO A 566 -6.43 -11.18 20.41
C PRO A 566 -5.41 -11.27 19.27
N TYR A 567 -5.87 -11.01 18.06
CA TYR A 567 -5.11 -11.11 16.83
C TYR A 567 -5.47 -9.98 15.88
N ILE A 568 -4.58 -9.76 14.91
CA ILE A 568 -4.87 -9.06 13.66
C ILE A 568 -4.94 -10.12 12.56
N TYR A 569 -5.98 -10.05 11.72
CA TYR A 569 -6.22 -10.98 10.63
C TYR A 569 -6.01 -10.33 9.28
N ALA A 570 -5.44 -11.07 8.33
CA ALA A 570 -5.37 -10.64 6.92
C ALA A 570 -5.73 -11.81 6.01
N ILE A 571 -6.67 -11.58 5.09
CA ILE A 571 -7.03 -12.53 4.05
C ILE A 571 -6.20 -12.22 2.81
N HIS A 572 -5.41 -13.21 2.37
CA HIS A 572 -4.61 -13.06 1.16
C HIS A 572 -5.45 -13.32 -0.09
N ARG A 573 -6.15 -14.45 -0.13
CA ARG A 573 -6.93 -14.82 -1.30
C ARG A 573 -7.98 -15.88 -1.02
N PHE A 574 -9.12 -15.79 -1.72
CA PHE A 574 -10.10 -16.86 -1.86
C PHE A 574 -9.85 -17.64 -3.16
N SER A 575 -10.13 -18.95 -3.14
CA SER A 575 -10.18 -19.78 -4.34
C SER A 575 -11.25 -19.28 -5.31
N ASP A 576 -11.12 -19.56 -6.62
CA ASP A 576 -12.08 -19.09 -7.62
C ASP A 576 -13.51 -19.62 -7.37
N ASN A 577 -13.63 -20.80 -6.76
CA ASN A 577 -14.92 -21.40 -6.37
C ASN A 577 -15.46 -20.86 -5.03
N LEU A 578 -14.77 -19.92 -4.40
CA LEU A 578 -15.11 -19.28 -3.12
C LEU A 578 -15.33 -20.24 -1.94
N LYS A 579 -14.83 -21.48 -2.01
CA LYS A 579 -14.99 -22.47 -0.94
C LYS A 579 -13.87 -22.48 0.08
N TYR A 580 -12.72 -21.96 -0.28
CA TYR A 580 -11.50 -21.97 0.52
C TYR A 580 -10.79 -20.63 0.46
N CYS A 581 -10.01 -20.35 1.49
CA CYS A 581 -9.18 -19.15 1.55
C CYS A 581 -7.82 -19.43 2.19
N ILE A 582 -6.87 -18.57 1.88
CA ILE A 582 -5.61 -18.45 2.59
C ILE A 582 -5.54 -17.10 3.31
N TRP A 583 -5.06 -17.13 4.52
CA TRP A 583 -5.04 -16.01 5.43
C TRP A 583 -3.89 -16.10 6.41
N ASN A 584 -3.61 -15.04 7.13
CA ASN A 584 -2.75 -15.08 8.29
C ASN A 584 -3.42 -14.42 9.49
N ARG A 585 -2.90 -14.68 10.66
CA ARG A 585 -3.12 -13.89 11.87
C ARG A 585 -1.79 -13.68 12.58
N GLN A 586 -1.76 -12.65 13.39
CA GLN A 586 -0.60 -12.33 14.20
C GLN A 586 -1.01 -11.75 15.54
N ASN A 587 -0.13 -11.91 16.51
CA ASN A 587 -0.13 -11.11 17.73
C ASN A 587 1.31 -10.98 18.25
N MET A 588 1.50 -10.40 19.41
CA MET A 588 2.84 -10.19 19.98
C MET A 588 3.70 -11.48 20.01
N SER A 589 3.11 -12.66 20.19
CA SER A 589 3.82 -13.95 20.32
C SER A 589 3.68 -14.88 19.13
N GLU A 590 2.69 -14.66 18.26
CA GLU A 590 2.43 -15.51 17.09
C GLU A 590 2.74 -14.73 15.81
N PHE A 591 3.77 -15.23 15.09
CA PHE A 591 4.13 -14.67 13.78
C PHE A 591 3.01 -14.88 12.75
N ARG A 592 2.92 -13.99 11.76
CA ARG A 592 1.95 -14.04 10.65
C ARG A 592 2.23 -15.19 9.66
N ASP A 593 2.18 -16.41 10.15
CA ASP A 593 2.28 -17.60 9.32
C ASP A 593 1.06 -17.79 8.44
N LEU A 594 1.24 -18.51 7.32
CA LEU A 594 0.17 -18.77 6.36
C LEU A 594 -0.74 -19.89 6.85
N TRP A 595 -2.04 -19.63 6.78
CA TRP A 595 -3.12 -20.57 7.10
C TRP A 595 -3.97 -20.83 5.87
N TRP A 596 -4.56 -22.01 5.79
CA TRP A 596 -5.59 -22.41 4.87
C TRP A 596 -6.82 -22.85 5.63
N SER A 597 -8.02 -22.56 5.12
CA SER A 597 -9.28 -23.03 5.69
C SER A 597 -10.39 -23.03 4.64
N LYS A 598 -11.59 -23.52 5.01
CA LYS A 598 -12.80 -23.17 4.30
C LYS A 598 -13.06 -21.67 4.40
N SER A 599 -13.87 -21.12 3.50
CA SER A 599 -14.17 -19.68 3.46
C SER A 599 -14.95 -19.17 4.68
N ASP A 600 -15.55 -20.08 5.46
CA ASP A 600 -16.18 -19.79 6.75
C ASP A 600 -15.20 -19.93 7.94
N PHE A 601 -13.91 -20.03 7.68
CA PHE A 601 -12.84 -20.22 8.67
C PHE A 601 -12.91 -21.52 9.45
N SER A 602 -13.77 -22.48 9.05
CA SER A 602 -13.75 -23.84 9.62
C SER A 602 -12.58 -24.66 9.05
N ASP A 603 -12.17 -25.69 9.82
CA ASP A 603 -11.06 -26.60 9.51
C ASP A 603 -9.72 -25.89 9.21
N PRO A 604 -9.26 -24.95 10.04
CA PRO A 604 -8.04 -24.19 9.78
C PRO A 604 -6.79 -25.10 9.85
N VAL A 605 -5.90 -24.92 8.90
CA VAL A 605 -4.60 -25.62 8.80
C VAL A 605 -3.49 -24.57 8.70
N ARG A 606 -2.60 -24.55 9.69
CA ARG A 606 -1.36 -23.74 9.60
C ARG A 606 -0.43 -24.40 8.59
N ILE A 607 -0.09 -23.70 7.54
CA ILE A 607 0.77 -24.17 6.45
C ILE A 607 2.23 -23.95 6.78
N THR A 608 2.59 -22.79 7.32
CA THR A 608 3.98 -22.40 7.57
C THR A 608 4.31 -22.27 9.05
N ASN A 609 5.57 -22.37 9.36
CA ASN A 609 6.18 -22.03 10.62
C ASN A 609 7.58 -21.46 10.32
N VAL A 610 7.60 -20.19 9.86
CA VAL A 610 8.82 -19.63 9.24
C VAL A 610 9.87 -19.14 10.23
N ASN A 611 9.50 -18.89 11.49
CA ASN A 611 10.42 -18.38 12.50
C ASN A 611 10.42 -19.25 13.78
N PRO A 612 10.72 -20.57 13.70
CA PRO A 612 10.74 -21.45 14.87
C PRO A 612 11.86 -21.08 15.87
N GLN A 613 12.91 -20.41 15.40
CA GLN A 613 14.01 -19.89 16.23
C GLN A 613 13.56 -18.87 17.28
N GLN A 614 12.39 -18.26 17.16
CA GLN A 614 11.82 -17.37 18.16
C GLN A 614 11.85 -17.98 19.56
N SER A 615 11.62 -19.29 19.65
CA SER A 615 11.62 -20.03 20.94
C SER A 615 12.96 -20.04 21.67
N GLU A 616 14.08 -19.75 20.96
CA GLU A 616 15.43 -19.70 21.54
C GLU A 616 15.74 -18.36 22.21
N TYR A 617 14.93 -17.33 21.89
CA TYR A 617 15.16 -15.96 22.37
C TYR A 617 14.20 -15.58 23.50
N LYS A 618 14.69 -14.69 24.37
CA LYS A 618 13.84 -14.01 25.35
C LYS A 618 12.78 -13.20 24.60
N TRP A 619 11.52 -13.49 24.89
CA TRP A 619 10.40 -12.84 24.23
C TRP A 619 9.51 -12.17 25.26
N GLY A 620 9.09 -10.95 25.01
CA GLY A 620 8.29 -10.20 25.95
C GLY A 620 6.78 -10.42 25.79
N THR A 621 6.03 -9.64 26.56
CA THR A 621 4.58 -9.51 26.45
C THR A 621 4.17 -8.07 26.23
N ALA A 622 3.00 -7.82 25.67
CA ALA A 622 2.42 -6.50 25.51
C ALA A 622 1.07 -6.41 26.21
N LYS A 623 0.77 -5.23 26.75
CA LYS A 623 -0.54 -4.93 27.34
C LYS A 623 -0.90 -3.46 27.14
N LEU A 624 -2.19 -3.15 27.05
CA LEU A 624 -2.67 -1.79 27.16
C LEU A 624 -2.51 -1.29 28.59
N VAL A 625 -2.16 -0.02 28.71
CA VAL A 625 -2.25 0.75 29.94
C VAL A 625 -3.04 2.02 29.66
N GLU A 626 -3.84 2.42 30.66
CA GLU A 626 -4.75 3.57 30.58
C GLU A 626 -4.46 4.52 31.74
N TRP A 627 -4.51 5.81 31.47
CA TRP A 627 -4.35 6.87 32.47
C TRP A 627 -5.14 8.11 32.09
N THR A 628 -5.24 9.06 33.00
CA THR A 628 -5.77 10.38 32.71
C THR A 628 -4.61 11.33 32.42
N ASN A 629 -4.63 12.00 31.25
CA ASN A 629 -3.60 12.96 30.87
C ASN A 629 -3.80 14.32 31.59
N TYR A 630 -2.91 15.28 31.39
CA TYR A 630 -2.99 16.59 32.02
C TYR A 630 -4.13 17.48 31.54
N GLU A 631 -4.76 17.13 30.41
CA GLU A 631 -6.01 17.75 29.96
C GLU A 631 -7.26 17.15 30.62
N ASN A 632 -7.11 16.23 31.59
CA ASN A 632 -8.19 15.44 32.21
C ASN A 632 -8.96 14.56 31.22
N LYS A 633 -8.29 14.12 30.14
CA LYS A 633 -8.85 13.20 29.16
C LYS A 633 -8.30 11.79 29.39
N PRO A 634 -9.09 10.73 29.14
CA PRO A 634 -8.57 9.37 29.12
C PRO A 634 -7.55 9.24 28.00
N ASN A 635 -6.44 8.58 28.30
CA ASN A 635 -5.40 8.26 27.33
C ASN A 635 -4.95 6.82 27.52
N LYS A 636 -4.34 6.23 26.49
CA LYS A 636 -3.88 4.85 26.50
C LYS A 636 -2.55 4.69 25.76
N GLY A 637 -1.91 3.55 25.95
CA GLY A 637 -0.69 3.21 25.27
C GLY A 637 -0.35 1.74 25.44
N ILE A 638 0.65 1.27 24.71
CA ILE A 638 1.15 -0.10 24.81
C ILE A 638 2.35 -0.13 25.73
N LEU A 639 2.34 -1.05 26.69
CA LEU A 639 3.45 -1.37 27.54
C LEU A 639 4.01 -2.75 27.19
N TYR A 640 5.22 -2.80 26.66
CA TYR A 640 5.96 -4.02 26.40
C TYR A 640 6.84 -4.37 27.59
N LEU A 641 6.73 -5.59 28.08
CA LEU A 641 7.45 -6.08 29.25
C LEU A 641 8.41 -7.21 28.84
N PRO A 642 9.64 -7.26 29.38
CA PRO A 642 10.59 -8.32 29.09
C PRO A 642 10.11 -9.67 29.61
N GLU A 643 10.61 -10.77 29.03
CA GLU A 643 10.32 -12.11 29.50
C GLU A 643 10.71 -12.29 30.96
N GLY A 644 9.80 -12.83 31.77
CA GLY A 644 10.01 -13.01 33.20
C GLY A 644 10.03 -11.69 33.98
N TYR A 645 9.32 -10.66 33.49
CA TYR A 645 9.16 -9.41 34.22
C TYR A 645 8.74 -9.64 35.67
N ASP A 646 9.49 -9.06 36.59
CA ASP A 646 9.30 -9.13 38.03
C ASP A 646 9.04 -7.71 38.56
N PRO A 647 7.84 -7.40 39.05
CA PRO A 647 7.51 -6.05 39.53
C PRO A 647 8.33 -5.60 40.75
N GLN A 648 9.12 -6.47 41.38
CA GLN A 648 10.04 -6.13 42.45
C GLN A 648 11.43 -5.70 41.97
N LYS A 649 11.68 -5.76 40.66
CA LYS A 649 12.96 -5.40 40.05
C LYS A 649 12.81 -4.09 39.25
N GLU A 650 13.89 -3.33 39.26
CA GLU A 650 13.98 -2.13 38.44
C GLU A 650 14.47 -2.47 37.02
N TYR A 651 13.79 -1.94 36.05
CA TYR A 651 14.12 -2.10 34.63
C TYR A 651 14.39 -0.73 33.99
N PRO A 652 15.29 -0.65 33.01
CA PRO A 652 15.36 0.52 32.14
C PRO A 652 14.09 0.63 31.32
N VAL A 653 13.52 1.82 31.24
CA VAL A 653 12.32 2.11 30.46
C VAL A 653 12.70 2.97 29.27
N LEU A 654 12.29 2.57 28.07
CA LEU A 654 12.40 3.36 26.86
C LEU A 654 11.01 3.83 26.43
N VAL A 655 10.80 5.14 26.42
CA VAL A 655 9.57 5.76 25.94
C VAL A 655 9.78 6.14 24.48
N GLN A 656 8.95 5.57 23.59
CA GLN A 656 8.96 5.90 22.16
C GLN A 656 7.55 6.11 21.66
N PHE A 657 7.36 7.01 20.72
CA PHE A 657 6.02 7.40 20.28
C PHE A 657 6.09 8.11 18.92
N TYR A 658 4.92 8.30 18.30
CA TYR A 658 4.78 9.08 17.07
C TYR A 658 3.47 9.88 17.08
N GLU A 659 2.36 9.20 16.91
CA GLU A 659 0.98 9.69 17.08
C GLU A 659 0.24 8.65 17.95
N THR A 660 -0.69 7.87 17.41
CA THR A 660 -1.39 6.79 18.15
C THR A 660 -0.79 5.42 17.85
N HIS A 661 -0.63 4.57 18.87
CA HIS A 661 -0.02 3.25 18.78
C HIS A 661 -0.90 2.12 19.32
N SER A 662 -1.85 2.42 20.20
CA SER A 662 -2.65 1.42 20.92
C SER A 662 -3.32 0.39 20.00
N GLY A 663 -3.78 0.81 18.81
CA GLY A 663 -4.31 -0.11 17.80
C GLY A 663 -3.33 -1.18 17.32
N GLY A 664 -2.04 -1.03 17.58
CA GLY A 664 -0.99 -2.00 17.26
C GLY A 664 -0.72 -3.06 18.33
N LEU A 665 -1.53 -3.16 19.40
CA LEU A 665 -1.31 -4.09 20.50
C LEU A 665 -1.05 -5.52 20.03
N ASN A 666 -1.82 -6.00 19.08
CA ASN A 666 -1.75 -7.35 18.54
C ASN A 666 -0.84 -7.46 17.30
N THR A 667 0.06 -6.50 17.08
CA THR A 667 1.05 -6.59 16.01
C THR A 667 2.24 -7.45 16.44
N TYR A 668 2.68 -8.36 15.59
CA TYR A 668 3.95 -9.05 15.76
C TYR A 668 5.10 -8.14 15.34
N ASN A 669 5.91 -7.75 16.30
CA ASN A 669 7.11 -6.96 16.05
C ASN A 669 8.27 -7.91 15.75
N ALA A 670 8.55 -8.14 14.47
CA ALA A 670 9.70 -8.94 14.07
C ALA A 670 10.99 -8.19 14.39
N PRO A 671 12.00 -8.85 14.98
CA PRO A 671 13.29 -8.21 15.22
C PRO A 671 13.95 -7.77 13.92
N MET A 672 14.30 -6.50 13.84
CA MET A 672 14.91 -5.89 12.66
C MET A 672 16.04 -4.93 13.05
N LEU A 673 16.94 -4.66 12.12
CA LEU A 673 17.91 -3.57 12.27
C LEU A 673 17.18 -2.22 12.29
N SER A 674 17.66 -1.30 13.11
CA SER A 674 17.03 0.01 13.25
C SER A 674 17.34 0.90 12.04
N SER A 675 16.31 1.24 11.26
CA SER A 675 16.43 2.23 10.19
C SER A 675 16.18 3.68 10.67
N ALA A 676 15.60 3.83 11.87
CA ALA A 676 15.27 5.09 12.53
C ALA A 676 15.22 4.93 14.04
N MET A 677 14.03 4.68 14.62
CA MET A 677 13.88 4.37 16.05
C MET A 677 14.33 2.93 16.35
N GLY A 678 14.63 2.64 17.59
CA GLY A 678 14.99 1.31 18.03
C GLY A 678 13.86 0.30 17.88
N ASP A 679 14.25 -0.90 17.47
CA ASP A 679 13.30 -2.02 17.35
C ASP A 679 12.78 -2.43 18.73
N VAL A 680 11.45 -2.51 18.88
CA VAL A 680 10.79 -2.80 20.16
C VAL A 680 11.25 -4.13 20.73
N MET A 681 11.28 -5.19 19.91
CA MET A 681 11.63 -6.54 20.40
C MET A 681 13.10 -6.66 20.71
N TYR A 682 13.96 -5.96 19.98
CA TYR A 682 15.38 -5.91 20.29
C TYR A 682 15.63 -5.33 21.70
N PHE A 683 14.97 -4.22 22.05
CA PHE A 683 15.08 -3.63 23.40
C PHE A 683 14.44 -4.53 24.47
N VAL A 684 13.22 -5.03 24.24
CA VAL A 684 12.48 -5.88 25.20
C VAL A 684 13.26 -7.17 25.51
N SER A 685 13.81 -7.82 24.49
CA SER A 685 14.61 -9.04 24.63
C SER A 685 15.92 -8.78 25.44
N ASN A 686 16.44 -7.57 25.34
CA ASN A 686 17.61 -7.11 26.09
C ASN A 686 17.26 -6.52 27.47
N GLY A 687 16.05 -6.76 27.98
CA GLY A 687 15.63 -6.44 29.33
C GLY A 687 15.13 -5.02 29.55
N TYR A 688 14.74 -4.32 28.51
CA TYR A 688 14.05 -3.04 28.61
C TYR A 688 12.54 -3.23 28.72
N ILE A 689 11.89 -2.32 29.43
CA ILE A 689 10.48 -2.03 29.25
C ILE A 689 10.38 -1.01 28.12
N VAL A 690 9.49 -1.21 27.15
CA VAL A 690 9.19 -0.20 26.11
C VAL A 690 7.78 0.31 26.33
N PHE A 691 7.61 1.62 26.41
CA PHE A 691 6.31 2.27 26.56
C PHE A 691 5.99 3.12 25.34
N MET A 692 4.85 2.86 24.73
CA MET A 692 4.36 3.57 23.53
C MET A 692 3.02 4.25 23.83
N PRO A 693 3.02 5.48 24.40
CA PRO A 693 1.82 6.26 24.66
C PRO A 693 1.19 6.77 23.37
N ASP A 694 -0.13 6.82 23.32
CA ASP A 694 -0.86 7.55 22.29
C ASP A 694 -0.75 9.05 22.53
N VAL A 695 -0.55 9.80 21.46
CA VAL A 695 -0.52 11.25 21.46
C VAL A 695 -1.67 11.76 20.58
N HIS A 696 -2.62 12.46 21.19
CA HIS A 696 -3.67 13.20 20.51
C HIS A 696 -3.34 14.68 20.57
N PHE A 697 -3.61 15.40 19.48
CA PHE A 697 -3.14 16.78 19.36
C PHE A 697 -4.28 17.79 19.44
N THR A 698 -4.01 18.90 20.13
CA THR A 698 -4.81 20.11 20.06
C THR A 698 -4.14 21.06 19.06
N ILE A 699 -4.94 21.58 18.11
CA ILE A 699 -4.46 22.48 17.06
C ILE A 699 -3.83 23.73 17.65
N GLY A 700 -2.66 24.11 17.12
CA GLY A 700 -1.87 25.26 17.54
C GLY A 700 -0.85 24.99 18.65
N VAL A 701 -0.97 23.86 19.37
CA VAL A 701 -0.12 23.53 20.53
C VAL A 701 0.42 22.09 20.51
N PRO A 702 0.97 21.61 19.37
CA PRO A 702 1.37 20.19 19.23
C PRO A 702 2.44 19.76 20.25
N GLY A 703 3.39 20.63 20.58
CA GLY A 703 4.40 20.32 21.59
C GLY A 703 3.81 20.14 22.99
N GLN A 704 2.84 21.00 23.40
CA GLN A 704 2.16 20.87 24.68
C GLN A 704 1.28 19.61 24.71
N SER A 705 0.57 19.30 23.63
CA SER A 705 -0.24 18.06 23.52
C SER A 705 0.61 16.82 23.71
N CYS A 706 1.81 16.80 23.12
CA CYS A 706 2.77 15.72 23.35
C CYS A 706 3.23 15.66 24.82
N TYR A 707 3.52 16.82 25.43
CA TYR A 707 3.88 16.89 26.86
C TYR A 707 2.78 16.32 27.75
N ASP A 708 1.54 16.72 27.51
CA ASP A 708 0.38 16.29 28.29
C ASP A 708 0.14 14.77 28.20
N ALA A 709 0.39 14.17 27.04
CA ALA A 709 0.24 12.73 26.83
C ALA A 709 1.44 11.94 27.39
N VAL A 710 2.65 12.26 26.92
CA VAL A 710 3.85 11.45 27.16
C VAL A 710 4.35 11.58 28.60
N VAL A 711 4.38 12.80 29.13
CA VAL A 711 4.87 13.03 30.50
C VAL A 711 3.90 12.53 31.54
N SER A 712 2.60 12.71 31.35
CA SER A 712 1.58 12.15 32.25
C SER A 712 1.63 10.62 32.28
N GLY A 713 1.70 9.98 31.10
CA GLY A 713 1.83 8.52 31.00
C GLY A 713 3.13 7.99 31.63
N THR A 714 4.25 8.71 31.46
CA THR A 714 5.52 8.34 32.11
C THR A 714 5.41 8.45 33.64
N LYS A 715 4.80 9.52 34.14
CA LYS A 715 4.57 9.68 35.60
C LYS A 715 3.62 8.62 36.15
N TYR A 716 2.56 8.28 35.39
CA TYR A 716 1.69 7.18 35.76
C TYR A 716 2.48 5.87 35.95
N LEU A 717 3.42 5.53 35.04
CA LEU A 717 4.27 4.35 35.18
C LEU A 717 5.19 4.43 36.41
N ILE A 718 5.68 5.63 36.77
CA ILE A 718 6.44 5.84 38.00
C ILE A 718 5.56 5.61 39.24
N GLU A 719 4.37 6.16 39.28
CA GLU A 719 3.41 6.00 40.38
C GLU A 719 2.98 4.54 40.56
N GLN A 720 2.91 3.77 39.46
CA GLN A 720 2.63 2.34 39.51
C GLN A 720 3.87 1.48 39.87
N GLY A 721 5.04 2.10 40.12
CA GLY A 721 6.29 1.40 40.40
C GLY A 721 6.87 0.60 39.22
N ILE A 722 6.40 0.85 37.99
CA ILE A 722 6.88 0.19 36.76
C ILE A 722 8.12 0.87 36.24
N ALA A 723 8.17 2.21 36.29
CA ALA A 723 9.33 3.01 35.88
C ALA A 723 9.99 3.66 37.07
N HIS A 724 11.32 3.70 37.10
CA HIS A 724 12.10 4.34 38.15
C HIS A 724 12.76 5.61 37.65
N PRO A 725 12.70 6.73 38.40
CA PRO A 725 13.48 7.93 38.10
C PRO A 725 14.96 7.59 37.91
N GLY A 726 15.61 8.21 36.93
CA GLY A 726 17.02 7.92 36.60
C GLY A 726 17.23 6.70 35.66
N LYS A 727 16.17 5.97 35.30
CA LYS A 727 16.21 4.82 34.36
C LYS A 727 15.25 4.94 33.21
N ILE A 728 14.88 6.15 32.81
CA ILE A 728 13.90 6.41 31.75
C ILE A 728 14.58 7.12 30.59
N GLY A 729 14.65 6.47 29.44
CA GLY A 729 15.10 7.04 28.17
C GLY A 729 13.93 7.46 27.29
N LEU A 730 14.16 8.43 26.43
CA LEU A 730 13.20 8.95 25.48
C LEU A 730 13.73 8.77 24.05
N GLN A 731 12.90 8.39 23.10
CA GLN A 731 13.31 8.41 21.70
C GLN A 731 12.19 8.80 20.77
N GLY A 732 12.57 9.52 19.70
CA GLY A 732 11.66 9.87 18.60
C GLY A 732 12.38 10.19 17.32
N HIS A 733 11.71 10.01 16.21
CA HIS A 733 12.20 10.27 14.85
C HIS A 733 11.20 11.13 14.07
N SER A 734 11.72 12.04 13.24
CA SER A 734 10.87 12.87 12.37
C SER A 734 9.88 13.71 13.18
N TRP A 735 8.58 13.50 13.05
CA TRP A 735 7.55 14.17 13.84
C TRP A 735 7.72 13.92 15.35
N SER A 736 8.02 12.70 15.76
CA SER A 736 8.39 12.45 17.17
C SER A 736 9.79 12.92 17.52
N GLY A 737 10.67 13.15 16.57
CA GLY A 737 11.93 13.88 16.77
C GLY A 737 11.69 15.34 17.19
N PHE A 738 10.74 16.03 16.54
CA PHE A 738 10.25 17.34 17.00
C PHE A 738 9.72 17.25 18.43
N GLN A 739 8.79 16.32 18.68
CA GLN A 739 8.17 16.14 19.98
C GLN A 739 9.21 15.85 21.07
N THR A 740 10.16 14.95 20.80
CA THR A 740 11.26 14.64 21.73
C THR A 740 12.12 15.86 22.03
N SER A 741 12.47 16.64 20.99
CA SER A 741 13.25 17.88 21.19
C SER A 741 12.48 18.92 22.02
N TYR A 742 11.16 19.02 21.85
CA TYR A 742 10.32 19.87 22.68
C TYR A 742 10.25 19.40 24.13
N LEU A 743 10.02 18.10 24.36
CA LEU A 743 9.90 17.53 25.70
C LEU A 743 11.11 17.80 26.56
N VAL A 744 12.33 17.63 26.03
CA VAL A 744 13.58 17.82 26.79
C VAL A 744 13.85 19.29 27.14
N THR A 745 13.12 20.27 26.54
CA THR A 745 13.13 21.67 26.98
C THR A 745 12.16 21.94 28.14
N LYS A 746 11.23 21.02 28.42
CA LYS A 746 10.13 21.23 29.38
C LYS A 746 10.24 20.38 30.64
N THR A 747 11.05 19.30 30.62
CA THR A 747 11.15 18.38 31.78
C THR A 747 12.46 17.63 31.80
N ASP A 748 12.97 17.38 33.00
CA ASP A 748 14.17 16.57 33.28
C ASP A 748 13.83 15.13 33.72
N ILE A 749 12.58 14.65 33.47
CA ILE A 749 12.17 13.30 33.87
C ILE A 749 12.91 12.20 33.09
N PHE A 750 13.45 12.52 31.93
CA PHE A 750 14.17 11.60 31.07
C PHE A 750 15.67 11.69 31.30
N THR A 751 16.29 10.56 31.60
CA THR A 751 17.75 10.46 31.91
C THR A 751 18.62 10.73 30.68
N CYS A 752 18.13 10.32 29.50
CA CYS A 752 18.77 10.58 28.20
C CYS A 752 17.73 10.51 27.07
N ALA A 753 18.05 11.09 25.93
CA ALA A 753 17.16 11.10 24.79
C ALA A 753 17.87 10.86 23.45
N ASN A 754 17.24 10.07 22.58
CA ASN A 754 17.61 9.90 21.17
C ASN A 754 16.63 10.70 20.29
N ILE A 755 17.19 11.57 19.44
CA ILE A 755 16.42 12.49 18.59
C ILE A 755 16.84 12.29 17.14
N GLY A 756 15.99 11.64 16.35
CA GLY A 756 16.23 11.38 14.92
C GLY A 756 15.54 12.38 14.02
N ALA A 757 16.26 12.95 13.04
CA ALA A 757 15.76 13.84 11.99
C ALA A 757 14.68 14.85 12.48
N PRO A 758 14.93 15.58 13.58
CA PRO A 758 13.96 16.44 14.25
C PRO A 758 13.66 17.72 13.46
N ILE A 759 12.47 18.29 13.67
CA ILE A 759 12.19 19.70 13.41
C ILE A 759 12.44 20.43 14.74
N THR A 760 13.49 21.23 14.84
CA THR A 760 13.88 21.92 16.07
C THR A 760 13.55 23.40 16.07
N ASP A 761 13.35 23.97 14.87
CA ASP A 761 12.92 25.34 14.63
C ASP A 761 11.71 25.33 13.67
N MET A 762 10.55 25.63 14.20
CA MET A 762 9.30 25.66 13.42
C MET A 762 9.28 26.77 12.37
N VAL A 763 10.02 27.87 12.56
CA VAL A 763 10.06 29.01 11.63
C VAL A 763 10.77 28.58 10.35
N THR A 764 12.00 28.11 10.44
CA THR A 764 12.76 27.65 9.26
C THR A 764 12.23 26.32 8.72
N GLY A 765 11.62 25.51 9.56
CA GLY A 765 10.91 24.31 9.14
C GLY A 765 9.71 24.63 8.24
N TYR A 766 8.90 25.60 8.61
CA TYR A 766 7.74 26.08 7.84
C TYR A 766 8.17 26.67 6.49
N LEU A 767 9.21 27.50 6.46
CA LEU A 767 9.73 28.16 5.25
C LEU A 767 10.63 27.24 4.39
N GLY A 768 10.82 26.01 4.80
CA GLY A 768 11.65 25.04 4.07
C GLY A 768 10.95 24.37 2.89
N ILE A 769 11.74 23.81 2.00
CA ILE A 769 11.28 22.91 0.93
C ILE A 769 11.38 21.46 1.40
N ARG A 770 10.34 20.66 1.16
CA ARG A 770 10.41 19.21 1.28
C ARG A 770 11.06 18.64 0.01
N ASN A 771 12.36 18.39 0.05
CA ASN A 771 13.15 17.97 -1.11
C ASN A 771 12.56 16.72 -1.81
N GLY A 772 11.98 15.78 -1.08
CA GLY A 772 11.33 14.58 -1.63
C GLY A 772 10.13 14.87 -2.53
N SER A 773 9.38 15.94 -2.29
CA SER A 773 8.21 16.34 -3.09
C SER A 773 8.43 17.62 -3.92
N GLY A 774 9.41 18.44 -3.57
CA GLY A 774 9.62 19.79 -4.12
C GLY A 774 8.61 20.83 -3.60
N LEU A 775 7.72 20.47 -2.69
CA LEU A 775 6.72 21.37 -2.12
C LEU A 775 7.31 22.20 -0.98
N PRO A 776 6.95 23.49 -0.86
CA PRO A 776 7.07 24.22 0.38
C PRO A 776 6.36 23.48 1.52
N ARG A 777 6.86 23.62 2.73
CA ARG A 777 6.33 22.85 3.87
C ARG A 777 5.09 23.46 4.52
N TYR A 778 4.54 24.55 4.01
CA TYR A 778 3.40 25.28 4.56
C TYR A 778 2.22 24.36 4.90
N PHE A 779 1.81 23.47 3.95
CA PHE A 779 0.68 22.55 4.14
C PHE A 779 0.86 21.64 5.36
N MET A 780 2.11 21.24 5.68
CA MET A 780 2.40 20.40 6.84
C MET A 780 1.99 21.08 8.15
N TYR A 781 2.11 22.41 8.20
CA TYR A 781 1.86 23.22 9.40
C TYR A 781 0.42 23.73 9.44
N GLU A 782 -0.07 24.23 8.33
CA GLU A 782 -1.38 24.90 8.27
C GLU A 782 -2.53 23.89 8.26
N GLU A 783 -2.40 22.74 7.58
CA GLU A 783 -3.49 21.78 7.39
C GLU A 783 -3.16 20.33 7.77
N TRP A 784 -1.92 20.00 8.16
CA TRP A 784 -1.55 18.60 8.27
C TRP A 784 -0.83 18.27 9.58
N GLN A 785 0.24 17.44 9.51
CA GLN A 785 0.91 16.78 10.63
C GLN A 785 1.36 17.72 11.75
N SER A 786 1.82 18.92 11.41
CA SER A 786 2.35 19.86 12.42
C SER A 786 1.28 20.61 13.20
N ARG A 787 0.00 20.52 12.81
CA ARG A 787 -1.19 20.99 13.56
C ARG A 787 -1.13 22.43 14.06
N MET A 788 -0.39 23.29 13.35
CA MET A 788 -0.36 24.72 13.71
C MET A 788 -1.67 25.43 13.37
N GLY A 789 -2.34 25.02 12.26
CA GLY A 789 -3.65 25.53 11.85
C GLY A 789 -3.69 26.97 11.36
N LYS A 790 -2.54 27.63 11.34
CA LYS A 790 -2.37 29.03 10.93
C LYS A 790 -0.99 29.20 10.28
N SER A 791 -0.87 30.20 9.42
CA SER A 791 0.41 30.62 8.87
C SER A 791 1.34 31.17 9.96
N LEU A 792 2.64 31.21 9.68
CA LEU A 792 3.65 31.78 10.57
C LEU A 792 3.33 33.22 10.97
N TRP A 793 2.82 34.02 10.05
CA TRP A 793 2.55 35.44 10.28
C TRP A 793 1.31 35.69 11.14
N GLU A 794 0.35 34.77 11.14
CA GLU A 794 -0.87 34.83 11.97
C GLU A 794 -0.62 34.32 13.39
N ALA A 795 0.41 33.44 13.58
CA ALA A 795 0.62 32.74 14.86
C ALA A 795 2.11 32.70 15.29
N LYS A 796 2.84 33.79 15.11
CA LYS A 796 4.29 33.89 15.39
C LYS A 796 4.71 33.30 16.73
N ASP A 797 3.99 33.66 17.79
CA ASP A 797 4.32 33.22 19.15
C ASP A 797 4.13 31.70 19.31
N GLN A 798 3.14 31.11 18.63
CA GLN A 798 2.94 29.67 18.64
C GLN A 798 4.08 28.93 17.92
N TYR A 799 4.58 29.44 16.79
CA TYR A 799 5.72 28.88 16.09
C TYR A 799 6.99 28.93 16.96
N LEU A 800 7.24 30.06 17.61
CA LEU A 800 8.38 30.18 18.54
C LEU A 800 8.24 29.28 19.77
N ALA A 801 7.05 29.21 20.37
CA ALA A 801 6.77 28.38 21.55
C ALA A 801 6.92 26.88 21.27
N ASN A 802 6.76 26.44 20.01
CA ASN A 802 6.97 25.07 19.56
C ASN A 802 8.37 24.84 18.98
N SER A 803 9.29 25.82 19.03
CA SER A 803 10.67 25.71 18.52
C SER A 803 11.64 25.37 19.65
N ALA A 804 12.00 24.11 19.78
CA ALA A 804 12.92 23.63 20.82
C ALA A 804 14.29 24.33 20.75
N LEU A 805 14.74 24.73 19.57
CA LEU A 805 16.02 25.43 19.38
C LEU A 805 16.07 26.77 20.14
N VAL A 806 14.96 27.48 20.23
CA VAL A 806 14.85 28.77 20.95
C VAL A 806 15.05 28.58 22.46
N GLU A 807 14.66 27.42 23.00
CA GLU A 807 14.74 27.05 24.41
C GLU A 807 15.83 26.01 24.69
N ALA A 808 16.84 25.88 23.84
CA ALA A 808 17.88 24.86 23.96
C ALA A 808 18.70 25.03 25.26
N ASP A 809 18.76 26.24 25.82
CA ASP A 809 19.42 26.53 27.11
C ASP A 809 18.77 25.84 28.32
N LYS A 810 17.50 25.41 28.18
CA LYS A 810 16.78 24.65 29.20
C LYS A 810 17.01 23.15 29.13
N ILE A 811 17.71 22.65 28.11
CA ILE A 811 17.95 21.21 27.96
C ILE A 811 19.10 20.77 28.85
N HIS A 812 18.82 19.90 29.81
CA HIS A 812 19.84 19.26 30.66
C HIS A 812 20.08 17.79 30.31
N THR A 813 19.12 17.16 29.67
CA THR A 813 19.13 15.76 29.23
C THR A 813 20.25 15.53 28.20
N PRO A 814 21.14 14.53 28.37
CA PRO A 814 22.10 14.12 27.34
C PRO A 814 21.40 13.67 26.06
N LEU A 815 21.91 14.13 24.90
CA LEU A 815 21.24 13.89 23.62
C LEU A 815 22.09 13.05 22.66
N LEU A 816 21.50 12.02 22.08
CA LEU A 816 22.01 11.35 20.89
C LEU A 816 21.17 11.85 19.69
N ILE A 817 21.76 12.70 18.86
CA ILE A 817 21.10 13.30 17.71
C ILE A 817 21.59 12.58 16.45
N TRP A 818 20.69 12.07 15.60
CA TRP A 818 21.06 11.59 14.28
C TRP A 818 20.23 12.27 13.19
N HIS A 819 20.89 12.69 12.14
CA HIS A 819 20.25 13.35 11.01
C HIS A 819 21.18 13.27 9.80
N ASN A 820 20.69 12.80 8.69
CA ASN A 820 21.48 12.53 7.50
C ASN A 820 21.45 13.69 6.51
N ASP A 821 22.54 13.87 5.78
CA ASP A 821 22.73 15.02 4.88
C ASP A 821 21.97 14.94 3.56
N GLN A 822 21.35 13.81 3.24
CA GLN A 822 20.46 13.65 2.09
C GLN A 822 18.99 13.45 2.50
N ASP A 823 18.63 13.92 3.70
CA ASP A 823 17.25 13.83 4.16
C ASP A 823 16.32 14.64 3.24
N GLU A 824 15.40 13.93 2.60
CA GLU A 824 14.44 14.48 1.64
C GLU A 824 13.13 14.96 2.31
N ALA A 825 12.92 14.65 3.59
CA ALA A 825 11.72 14.97 4.34
C ALA A 825 11.91 16.15 5.29
N VAL A 826 13.01 16.18 6.06
CA VAL A 826 13.36 17.23 7.01
C VAL A 826 14.75 17.75 6.69
N ALA A 827 14.91 19.06 6.59
CA ALA A 827 16.20 19.66 6.27
C ALA A 827 17.27 19.30 7.34
N TYR A 828 18.41 18.80 6.91
CA TYR A 828 19.54 18.38 7.75
C TYR A 828 19.97 19.44 8.77
N GLU A 829 19.84 20.71 8.41
CA GLU A 829 20.16 21.86 9.25
C GLU A 829 19.42 21.86 10.60
N GLN A 830 18.22 21.31 10.64
CA GLN A 830 17.39 21.25 11.84
C GLN A 830 18.07 20.48 12.99
N GLY A 831 18.52 19.25 12.74
CA GLY A 831 19.23 18.44 13.73
C GLY A 831 20.62 18.98 14.02
N ARG A 832 21.34 19.46 12.98
CA ARG A 832 22.66 20.06 13.13
C ARG A 832 22.62 21.33 13.99
N ALA A 833 21.59 22.16 13.85
CA ALA A 833 21.42 23.39 14.63
C ALA A 833 21.26 23.06 16.13
N LEU A 834 20.43 22.07 16.47
CA LEU A 834 20.28 21.63 17.86
C LEU A 834 21.61 21.14 18.46
N TYR A 835 22.37 20.32 17.72
CA TYR A 835 23.69 19.88 18.15
C TYR A 835 24.64 21.06 18.41
N LEU A 836 24.68 22.04 17.52
CA LEU A 836 25.52 23.24 17.67
C LEU A 836 25.08 24.09 18.87
N ALA A 837 23.79 24.20 19.15
CA ALA A 837 23.28 24.85 20.34
C ALA A 837 23.76 24.14 21.63
N MET A 838 23.59 22.80 21.69
CA MET A 838 24.04 22.00 22.82
C MET A 838 25.56 22.12 23.02
N ARG A 839 26.33 22.08 21.92
CA ARG A 839 27.79 22.28 21.96
C ARG A 839 28.20 23.68 22.48
N ARG A 840 27.50 24.74 22.03
CA ARG A 840 27.72 26.10 22.49
C ARG A 840 27.42 26.27 23.99
N LEU A 841 26.37 25.56 24.45
CA LEU A 841 25.95 25.54 25.85
C LEU A 841 26.78 24.58 26.74
N GLN A 842 27.75 23.85 26.17
CA GLN A 842 28.59 22.84 26.85
C GLN A 842 27.74 21.73 27.49
N ARG A 843 26.68 21.29 26.80
CA ARG A 843 25.81 20.20 27.22
C ARG A 843 26.19 18.90 26.50
N PRO A 844 26.10 17.71 27.16
CA PRO A 844 26.41 16.43 26.53
C PRO A 844 25.51 16.17 25.33
N ALA A 845 26.11 16.08 24.14
CA ALA A 845 25.39 15.75 22.92
C ALA A 845 26.33 15.13 21.87
N TRP A 846 25.81 14.12 21.17
CA TRP A 846 26.48 13.46 20.03
C TRP A 846 25.63 13.65 18.81
N HIS A 847 26.25 13.92 17.66
CA HIS A 847 25.55 14.06 16.38
C HIS A 847 26.09 13.08 15.34
N LEU A 848 25.26 12.17 14.89
CA LEU A 848 25.57 11.17 13.89
C LEU A 848 24.96 11.59 12.53
N ASN A 849 25.79 11.55 11.50
CA ASN A 849 25.38 11.76 10.11
C ASN A 849 25.96 10.65 9.24
N TYR A 850 25.12 9.74 8.81
CA TYR A 850 25.46 8.70 7.84
C TYR A 850 25.43 9.34 6.45
N LYS A 851 26.61 9.59 5.90
CA LYS A 851 26.78 10.33 4.64
C LYS A 851 26.10 9.66 3.46
N GLY A 852 25.24 10.42 2.78
CA GLY A 852 24.52 9.93 1.61
C GLY A 852 23.20 9.21 1.93
N GLU A 853 22.89 9.01 3.22
CA GLU A 853 21.61 8.43 3.64
C GLU A 853 20.50 9.51 3.71
N GLY A 854 19.26 9.06 3.51
CA GLY A 854 18.05 9.89 3.54
C GLY A 854 17.40 9.99 4.90
N HIS A 855 16.07 10.20 4.88
CA HIS A 855 15.25 10.32 6.11
C HIS A 855 15.24 9.04 6.95
N PHE A 856 15.44 7.90 6.33
CA PHE A 856 15.64 6.58 6.93
C PHE A 856 16.94 5.99 6.43
N LEU A 857 17.61 5.19 7.28
CA LEU A 857 18.77 4.45 6.84
C LEU A 857 18.36 3.33 5.89
N SER A 858 18.95 3.32 4.72
CA SER A 858 18.75 2.30 3.69
C SER A 858 19.93 1.32 3.59
N ASN A 859 21.13 1.78 3.95
CA ASN A 859 22.32 0.95 3.94
C ASN A 859 22.35 0.04 5.18
N GLN A 860 22.38 -1.27 4.98
CA GLN A 860 22.36 -2.26 6.05
C GLN A 860 23.55 -2.14 7.03
N ALA A 861 24.73 -1.78 6.55
CA ALA A 861 25.87 -1.56 7.42
C ALA A 861 25.65 -0.32 8.33
N ALA A 862 25.02 0.73 7.80
CA ALA A 862 24.63 1.90 8.60
C ALA A 862 23.55 1.55 9.62
N GLN A 863 22.56 0.74 9.25
CA GLN A 863 21.53 0.23 10.17
C GLN A 863 22.15 -0.60 11.30
N LYS A 864 23.11 -1.47 10.99
CA LYS A 864 23.88 -2.23 12.01
C LYS A 864 24.61 -1.31 12.98
N ASP A 865 25.39 -0.36 12.45
CA ASP A 865 26.14 0.61 13.25
C ASP A 865 25.22 1.44 14.15
N TRP A 866 24.11 1.90 13.57
CA TRP A 866 23.10 2.67 14.30
C TRP A 866 22.45 1.87 15.43
N THR A 867 22.05 0.62 15.16
CA THR A 867 21.45 -0.27 16.18
C THR A 867 22.40 -0.49 17.35
N ILE A 868 23.69 -0.70 17.09
CA ILE A 868 24.74 -0.89 18.13
C ILE A 868 24.88 0.38 18.95
N ARG A 869 25.08 1.55 18.31
CA ARG A 869 25.34 2.81 19.03
C ARG A 869 24.15 3.25 19.86
N MET A 870 22.95 3.09 19.33
CA MET A 870 21.73 3.43 20.06
C MET A 870 21.58 2.56 21.31
N MET A 871 21.80 1.23 21.21
CA MET A 871 21.78 0.35 22.38
C MET A 871 22.87 0.73 23.38
N GLN A 872 24.09 0.96 22.93
CA GLN A 872 25.20 1.37 23.81
C GLN A 872 24.93 2.70 24.53
N PHE A 873 24.30 3.66 23.85
CA PHE A 873 23.95 4.94 24.46
C PHE A 873 22.91 4.75 25.58
N PHE A 874 21.85 3.98 25.33
CA PHE A 874 20.85 3.71 26.36
C PHE A 874 21.38 2.81 27.47
N ASP A 875 22.18 1.80 27.17
CA ASP A 875 22.81 0.94 28.20
C ASP A 875 23.72 1.72 29.12
N TYR A 876 24.49 2.67 28.59
CA TYR A 876 25.37 3.54 29.43
C TYR A 876 24.55 4.36 30.41
N TYR A 877 23.51 5.07 29.94
CA TYR A 877 22.72 5.96 30.80
C TYR A 877 21.72 5.24 31.69
N LEU A 878 21.13 4.14 31.24
CA LEU A 878 19.98 3.51 31.91
C LEU A 878 20.35 2.22 32.67
N LYS A 879 21.41 1.52 32.25
CA LYS A 879 21.90 0.31 32.92
C LYS A 879 23.23 0.54 33.66
N GLY A 880 23.88 1.71 33.49
CA GLY A 880 25.17 2.01 34.12
C GLY A 880 26.29 1.14 33.54
N THR A 881 26.24 0.76 32.29
CA THR A 881 27.37 0.08 31.64
C THR A 881 28.56 1.02 31.51
N LYS A 882 29.74 0.48 31.23
CA LYS A 882 30.92 1.28 30.93
C LYS A 882 30.67 2.17 29.71
N GLU A 883 31.29 3.35 29.68
CA GLU A 883 31.16 4.32 28.58
C GLU A 883 31.73 3.76 27.27
N PRO A 884 30.99 3.80 26.17
CA PRO A 884 31.52 3.44 24.86
C PRO A 884 32.63 4.37 24.41
N ARG A 885 33.70 3.82 23.85
CA ARG A 885 34.89 4.62 23.44
C ARG A 885 34.50 5.70 22.40
N TRP A 886 33.53 5.42 21.49
CA TRP A 886 33.06 6.42 20.53
C TRP A 886 32.37 7.63 21.21
N MET A 887 31.71 7.44 22.33
CA MET A 887 31.05 8.53 23.06
C MET A 887 32.09 9.44 23.72
N LYS A 888 33.16 8.86 24.27
CA LYS A 888 34.25 9.57 24.99
C LYS A 888 35.23 10.24 24.03
N GLU A 889 35.70 9.52 23.01
CA GLU A 889 36.81 9.97 22.16
C GLU A 889 36.30 10.59 20.82
N GLY A 890 35.10 10.24 20.38
CA GLY A 890 34.64 10.53 19.03
C GLY A 890 35.37 9.67 17.98
N ILE A 891 35.04 9.88 16.69
CA ILE A 891 35.70 9.25 15.55
C ILE A 891 36.32 10.34 14.68
N HIS A 892 37.64 10.45 14.72
CA HIS A 892 38.36 11.44 13.91
C HIS A 892 38.31 11.12 12.43
N LEU A 893 38.48 12.15 11.60
CA LEU A 893 38.40 12.01 10.13
C LEU A 893 39.27 10.87 9.57
N ARG A 894 40.48 10.67 10.18
CA ARG A 894 41.42 9.62 9.75
C ARG A 894 41.02 8.19 10.16
N GLU A 895 40.09 8.06 11.09
CA GLU A 895 39.63 6.77 11.65
C GLU A 895 38.30 6.31 11.02
N ARG A 896 37.65 7.20 10.29
CA ARG A 896 36.35 6.92 9.68
C ARG A 896 36.41 5.72 8.72
N GLY A 897 35.50 4.75 8.92
CA GLY A 897 35.47 3.52 8.16
C GLY A 897 36.55 2.49 8.52
N ILE A 898 37.41 2.80 9.49
CA ILE A 898 38.53 1.94 9.96
C ILE A 898 38.25 1.42 11.36
N ASP A 899 38.01 2.31 12.33
CA ASP A 899 37.73 1.97 13.73
C ASP A 899 36.43 2.62 14.19
N GLN A 900 35.40 1.80 14.45
CA GLN A 900 34.10 2.26 14.91
C GLN A 900 34.04 2.52 16.41
N LYS A 901 35.06 2.14 17.18
CA LYS A 901 35.22 2.38 18.62
C LYS A 901 34.01 1.90 19.46
N TYR A 902 33.51 0.69 19.17
CA TYR A 902 32.43 0.10 19.97
C TYR A 902 32.83 -0.39 21.35
N ASP A 903 34.14 -0.42 21.65
CA ASP A 903 34.65 -0.94 22.91
C ASP A 903 34.11 -0.13 24.09
N LEU A 904 33.88 -0.82 25.22
CA LEU A 904 33.45 -0.23 26.49
C LEU A 904 34.68 0.03 27.37
N LEU A 905 34.88 1.25 27.83
CA LEU A 905 36.07 1.70 28.60
C LEU A 905 36.01 1.32 30.08
#